data_c35808e7ff2f8ba28a28d8d12a8a4351
#
_entry.id   c35808e7ff2f8ba28a28d8d12a8a4351
#
_cell.length_a   1.000
_cell.length_b   1.000
_cell.length_c   1.000
_cell.angle_alpha   90.00
_cell.angle_beta   90.00
_cell.angle_gamma   90.00
#
_symmetry.space_group_name_H-M   'P 1'
#
loop_
_entity.id
_entity.type
_entity.pdbx_description
1 polymer ?
#
loop_
_entity_poly.entity_id
_entity_poly.type
_entity_poly.pdbx_seq_one_letter_code
_entity_poly.pdbx_strand_id
1 'polypeptide(L)'
;VLTKDTKDRIDRARQILVGQLPLPSDQIELITIALIYKFMDDMDEQSRDLGGQASFFVGKLRDYSWREIVANKLDAKERVDRFVKGVEQLSDPKDNPIPELFQSIFRNTFVKFRDGRTLKLFLDELNGFTYDHSEELGNAFEYLLETMGTQADNGQFRTPRHIIDFVVAAVAPQLGQTILDPACGTAGFLISSFRHIIAAHTSEPEKGRARRPGDRLTAEQRQQLTRDVVGYDITPQMARLSRVNMYLHQFASPVIHEYDTITNTARWDEKFDVILANPPFMSPHGGNQTHDKFRIAASRTEVLFADYILEHLLPDGRAGFIVPEGIIFQNNGDYVALRKWLIEEGGLWAVASLPAGVFQPYSGVKTSVLFIDRALARRRSDVLLLKIENDGFGLNTNRNPIAANDLPAALQLIEAARGEDYQAALAKLASPVQHRLVSRADFARLDAYRANVAAWDFCRKRHTRLTKAEAELAALRADADADPRAITRAEGALARLREEFPADTGLPSVPADATELKSEFESRIKSAAVAYGDDPKAPTTLTSGLRECLDGQREYSLTLDQHVEAVAMQSHHPLRRVDECLREFKYPPKIQTKAFNERGRYPIIDQSEKFIAGYTDDPGFLVRVERPIVAFGDHTLAFKFIDFDFCLGADGVKVLAPTDDFDPKFFYFILRSLRIESLGYSRHFKVLKEMKIPVPPLEEQWAIVAEIEGYQHVVDGCAAVLAGYRPNLIVAEEWERVPLGEIADVQLGKMLDKTKHQKGRLLPYLRNISVRWNSVETHDLPQMYFEDDEHDRFGLRAGDVLVCEGGEPGRAAVWDGSLPEMKYQKALHRVRFKVPFEPALLVFLLQTMADTDDFKARLSGATIKHLPREAFVRLPIPVPPIETQHAIVAELTREQATLAGVAELKAKYEACIRAHLAAVWGETPAAASAPTLSSAEVAA
;
A
#
# COMPACT_ATOMS: atom_id res chain seq x y z
N VAL A 1 21.17 -10.40 8.97
CA VAL A 1 20.22 -10.78 7.89
C VAL A 1 20.17 -12.29 7.81
N LEU A 2 18.97 -12.90 7.85
CA LEU A 2 18.80 -14.36 7.76
C LEU A 2 19.44 -14.95 6.52
N THR A 3 20.13 -16.07 6.69
CA THR A 3 20.66 -16.84 5.57
C THR A 3 19.54 -17.48 4.75
N LYS A 4 19.79 -17.74 3.48
CA LYS A 4 18.80 -18.41 2.62
C LYS A 4 18.51 -19.83 3.14
N ASP A 5 19.52 -20.56 3.62
CA ASP A 5 19.34 -21.91 4.17
C ASP A 5 18.38 -21.92 5.38
N THR A 6 18.52 -20.93 6.28
CA THR A 6 17.59 -20.76 7.40
C THR A 6 16.15 -20.55 6.93
N LYS A 7 15.94 -19.67 5.93
CA LYS A 7 14.61 -19.45 5.35
C LYS A 7 14.07 -20.73 4.67
N ASP A 8 14.88 -21.36 3.84
CA ASP A 8 14.50 -22.59 3.13
C ASP A 8 14.16 -23.73 4.12
N ARG A 9 14.84 -23.83 5.28
CA ARG A 9 14.52 -24.80 6.35
C ARG A 9 13.19 -24.50 7.03
N ILE A 10 12.92 -23.25 7.35
CA ILE A 10 11.64 -22.83 7.92
C ILE A 10 10.51 -23.16 6.94
N ASP A 11 10.69 -22.86 5.66
CA ASP A 11 9.68 -23.12 4.63
C ASP A 11 9.46 -24.63 4.43
N ARG A 12 10.53 -25.46 4.45
CA ARG A 12 10.40 -26.93 4.42
C ARG A 12 9.72 -27.48 5.66
N ALA A 13 10.06 -26.99 6.86
CA ALA A 13 9.39 -27.39 8.10
C ALA A 13 7.89 -27.10 8.03
N ARG A 14 7.48 -25.95 7.50
CA ARG A 14 6.07 -25.63 7.27
C ARG A 14 5.42 -26.57 6.26
N GLN A 15 6.06 -26.82 5.10
CA GLN A 15 5.53 -27.71 4.08
C GLN A 15 5.30 -29.13 4.59
N ILE A 16 6.21 -29.63 5.44
CA ILE A 16 6.05 -30.94 6.11
C ILE A 16 4.76 -30.99 6.95
N LEU A 17 4.40 -29.89 7.59
CA LEU A 17 3.24 -29.81 8.49
C LEU A 17 1.90 -29.59 7.77
N VAL A 18 1.87 -29.08 6.54
CA VAL A 18 0.62 -28.73 5.81
C VAL A 18 -0.41 -29.85 5.79
N GLY A 19 0.03 -31.12 5.61
CA GLY A 19 -0.87 -32.27 5.54
C GLY A 19 -1.53 -32.66 6.87
N GLN A 20 -0.94 -32.28 8.00
CA GLN A 20 -1.43 -32.58 9.35
C GLN A 20 -2.03 -31.37 10.04
N LEU A 21 -1.50 -30.19 9.76
CA LEU A 21 -1.94 -28.90 10.29
C LEU A 21 -2.28 -27.97 9.12
N PRO A 22 -3.53 -27.96 8.64
CA PRO A 22 -3.92 -27.15 7.49
C PRO A 22 -3.90 -25.64 7.79
N LEU A 23 -4.06 -25.24 9.05
CA LEU A 23 -4.04 -23.82 9.45
C LEU A 23 -2.60 -23.32 9.63
N PRO A 24 -2.20 -22.23 8.94
CA PRO A 24 -0.85 -21.64 9.08
C PRO A 24 -0.50 -21.27 10.52
N SER A 25 -1.46 -20.77 11.30
CA SER A 25 -1.29 -20.45 12.72
C SER A 25 -0.82 -21.65 13.55
N ASP A 26 -1.40 -22.83 13.29
CA ASP A 26 -1.05 -24.07 14.00
C ASP A 26 0.35 -24.58 13.61
N GLN A 27 0.71 -24.44 12.32
CA GLN A 27 2.05 -24.78 11.84
C GLN A 27 3.11 -23.94 12.55
N ILE A 28 2.89 -22.64 12.63
CA ILE A 28 3.81 -21.69 13.25
C ILE A 28 3.89 -21.88 14.75
N GLU A 29 2.77 -22.13 15.40
CA GLU A 29 2.76 -22.45 16.82
C GLU A 29 3.67 -23.66 17.11
N LEU A 30 3.52 -24.74 16.34
CA LEU A 30 4.34 -25.93 16.53
C LEU A 30 5.83 -25.71 16.22
N ILE A 31 6.13 -24.99 15.13
CA ILE A 31 7.52 -24.62 14.78
C ILE A 31 8.12 -23.76 15.89
N THR A 32 7.38 -22.77 16.38
CA THR A 32 7.82 -21.90 17.49
C THR A 32 8.15 -22.70 18.74
N ILE A 33 7.24 -23.58 19.15
CA ILE A 33 7.43 -24.41 20.33
C ILE A 33 8.67 -25.31 20.16
N ALA A 34 8.84 -25.93 18.99
CA ALA A 34 9.98 -26.80 18.73
C ALA A 34 11.33 -26.04 18.66
N LEU A 35 11.34 -24.83 18.08
CA LEU A 35 12.53 -23.97 18.06
C LEU A 35 12.94 -23.50 19.45
N ILE A 36 11.98 -23.10 20.28
CA ILE A 36 12.27 -22.70 21.68
C ILE A 36 12.71 -23.92 22.50
N TYR A 37 12.09 -25.06 22.26
CA TYR A 37 12.49 -26.31 22.90
C TYR A 37 13.96 -26.64 22.60
N LYS A 38 14.35 -26.61 21.31
CA LYS A 38 15.74 -26.80 20.88
C LYS A 38 16.65 -25.75 21.50
N PHE A 39 16.27 -24.46 21.48
CA PHE A 39 17.06 -23.37 22.03
C PHE A 39 17.36 -23.55 23.54
N MET A 40 16.39 -24.03 24.31
CA MET A 40 16.58 -24.32 25.75
C MET A 40 17.69 -25.37 25.96
N ASP A 41 17.72 -26.42 25.13
CA ASP A 41 18.76 -27.46 25.22
C ASP A 41 20.11 -26.96 24.74
N ASP A 42 20.16 -26.16 23.69
CA ASP A 42 21.39 -25.51 23.20
C ASP A 42 21.99 -24.57 24.28
N MET A 43 21.15 -23.81 25.01
CA MET A 43 21.58 -23.00 26.15
C MET A 43 22.13 -23.83 27.31
N ASP A 44 21.50 -24.95 27.64
CA ASP A 44 22.01 -25.87 28.66
C ASP A 44 23.37 -26.47 28.26
N GLU A 45 23.57 -26.74 26.97
CA GLU A 45 24.87 -27.24 26.47
C GLU A 45 25.92 -26.16 26.56
N GLN A 46 25.64 -24.97 26.06
CA GLN A 46 26.56 -23.85 26.15
C GLN A 46 26.93 -23.51 27.60
N SER A 47 25.99 -23.61 28.54
CA SER A 47 26.27 -23.43 29.96
C SER A 47 27.25 -24.49 30.49
N ARG A 48 27.07 -25.77 30.13
CA ARG A 48 27.98 -26.87 30.52
C ARG A 48 29.36 -26.69 29.91
N ASP A 49 29.45 -26.31 28.65
CA ASP A 49 30.73 -26.06 27.95
C ASP A 49 31.55 -24.94 28.61
N LEU A 50 30.86 -23.94 29.16
CA LEU A 50 31.46 -22.85 29.92
C LEU A 50 31.70 -23.18 31.40
N GLY A 51 31.48 -24.44 31.84
CA GLY A 51 31.70 -24.90 33.22
C GLY A 51 30.53 -24.55 34.17
N GLY A 52 29.38 -24.11 33.67
CA GLY A 52 28.15 -23.86 34.42
C GLY A 52 27.26 -25.09 34.55
N GLN A 53 26.05 -24.89 35.07
CA GLN A 53 25.04 -25.94 35.27
C GLN A 53 23.86 -25.71 34.27
N ALA A 54 23.25 -26.79 33.83
CA ALA A 54 22.02 -26.77 33.07
C ALA A 54 20.89 -26.16 33.91
N SER A 55 20.02 -25.38 33.25
CA SER A 55 18.89 -24.70 33.90
C SER A 55 17.52 -25.20 33.44
N PHE A 56 17.44 -25.84 32.29
CA PHE A 56 16.18 -26.25 31.66
C PHE A 56 15.92 -27.76 31.78
N PHE A 57 16.83 -28.57 31.25
CA PHE A 57 16.64 -30.03 31.23
C PHE A 57 17.40 -30.69 32.39
N VAL A 58 16.87 -30.46 33.60
CA VAL A 58 17.38 -31.00 34.87
C VAL A 58 16.37 -31.95 35.52
N GLY A 59 16.83 -32.81 36.43
CA GLY A 59 15.98 -33.76 37.17
C GLY A 59 15.11 -34.62 36.25
N LYS A 60 13.81 -34.56 36.39
CA LYS A 60 12.81 -35.32 35.61
C LYS A 60 12.78 -34.95 34.12
N LEU A 61 13.24 -33.75 33.76
CA LEU A 61 13.23 -33.27 32.38
C LEU A 61 14.45 -33.70 31.56
N ARG A 62 15.47 -34.30 32.17
CA ARG A 62 16.75 -34.66 31.54
C ARG A 62 16.56 -35.57 30.31
N ASP A 63 15.68 -36.57 30.42
CA ASP A 63 15.44 -37.54 29.36
C ASP A 63 14.61 -36.97 28.19
N TYR A 64 14.07 -35.77 28.36
CA TYR A 64 13.32 -35.01 27.35
C TYR A 64 14.12 -33.90 26.71
N SER A 65 15.45 -33.80 26.96
CA SER A 65 16.25 -32.78 26.24
C SER A 65 16.22 -32.99 24.73
N TRP A 66 16.39 -31.91 23.94
CA TRP A 66 16.32 -31.98 22.47
C TRP A 66 17.29 -33.02 21.90
N ARG A 67 18.54 -33.04 22.37
CA ARG A 67 19.57 -34.00 21.96
C ARG A 67 19.16 -35.46 22.24
N GLU A 68 18.48 -35.74 23.35
CA GLU A 68 17.98 -37.08 23.66
C GLU A 68 16.79 -37.46 22.75
N ILE A 69 15.96 -36.51 22.35
CA ILE A 69 14.86 -36.70 21.41
C ILE A 69 15.36 -37.01 20.00
N VAL A 70 16.35 -36.28 19.51
CA VAL A 70 16.87 -36.44 18.13
C VAL A 70 17.97 -37.50 18.04
N ALA A 71 18.35 -38.13 19.12
CA ALA A 71 19.42 -39.12 19.16
C ALA A 71 19.15 -40.30 18.17
N ASN A 72 20.19 -40.70 17.44
CA ASN A 72 20.09 -41.77 16.42
C ASN A 72 19.71 -43.15 16.97
N LYS A 73 19.78 -43.36 18.30
CA LYS A 73 19.41 -44.62 18.98
C LYS A 73 17.89 -44.83 19.08
N LEU A 74 17.08 -43.77 18.86
CA LEU A 74 15.63 -43.83 18.98
C LEU A 74 14.97 -44.15 17.64
N ASP A 75 13.97 -45.02 17.65
CA ASP A 75 13.08 -45.21 16.49
C ASP A 75 12.14 -43.99 16.32
N ALA A 76 11.42 -43.97 15.18
CA ALA A 76 10.55 -42.83 14.86
C ALA A 76 9.41 -42.65 15.88
N LYS A 77 8.88 -43.74 16.41
CA LYS A 77 7.79 -43.74 17.39
C LYS A 77 8.26 -43.27 18.77
N GLU A 78 9.39 -43.81 19.23
CA GLU A 78 10.01 -43.40 20.50
C GLU A 78 10.39 -41.92 20.50
N ARG A 79 10.91 -41.41 19.37
CA ARG A 79 11.27 -39.99 19.21
C ARG A 79 10.03 -39.07 19.33
N VAL A 80 8.93 -39.45 18.65
CA VAL A 80 7.68 -38.73 18.71
C VAL A 80 7.08 -38.76 20.11
N ASP A 81 7.02 -39.95 20.73
CA ASP A 81 6.48 -40.12 22.08
C ASP A 81 7.28 -39.30 23.12
N ARG A 82 8.61 -39.22 22.98
CA ARG A 82 9.47 -38.34 23.84
C ARG A 82 9.20 -36.88 23.62
N PHE A 83 9.12 -36.41 22.36
CA PHE A 83 8.83 -35.01 22.08
C PHE A 83 7.47 -34.59 22.62
N VAL A 84 6.42 -35.35 22.34
CA VAL A 84 5.08 -35.06 22.83
C VAL A 84 5.02 -35.05 24.36
N LYS A 85 5.58 -36.08 25.04
CA LYS A 85 5.67 -36.10 26.50
C LYS A 85 6.54 -34.97 27.06
N GLY A 86 7.60 -34.60 26.38
CA GLY A 86 8.45 -33.48 26.76
C GLY A 86 7.68 -32.16 26.75
N VAL A 87 6.91 -31.87 25.69
CA VAL A 87 6.01 -30.69 25.60
C VAL A 87 4.97 -30.73 26.73
N GLU A 88 4.37 -31.89 26.99
CA GLU A 88 3.39 -32.09 28.09
C GLU A 88 4.03 -31.80 29.46
N GLN A 89 5.26 -32.29 29.72
CA GLN A 89 5.99 -32.03 30.97
C GLN A 89 6.37 -30.58 31.14
N LEU A 90 6.81 -29.91 30.07
CA LEU A 90 7.12 -28.46 30.10
C LEU A 90 5.87 -27.60 30.28
N SER A 91 4.70 -28.11 29.87
CA SER A 91 3.40 -27.49 30.03
C SER A 91 2.79 -27.61 31.42
N ASP A 92 3.22 -28.63 32.21
CA ASP A 92 2.70 -28.87 33.57
C ASP A 92 3.25 -27.82 34.55
N PRO A 93 2.39 -27.05 35.24
CA PRO A 93 2.84 -26.08 36.22
C PRO A 93 3.34 -26.71 37.53
N LYS A 94 3.09 -28.03 37.80
CA LYS A 94 3.49 -28.70 39.03
C LYS A 94 4.92 -29.18 38.97
N ASP A 95 5.72 -28.72 39.90
CA ASP A 95 7.13 -29.15 40.07
C ASP A 95 8.00 -28.94 38.82
N ASN A 96 7.69 -27.90 38.02
CA ASN A 96 8.45 -27.58 36.82
C ASN A 96 9.64 -26.68 37.16
N PRO A 97 10.87 -27.15 37.00
CA PRO A 97 12.08 -26.39 37.43
C PRO A 97 12.49 -25.28 36.46
N ILE A 98 11.85 -25.18 35.29
CA ILE A 98 12.26 -24.19 34.26
C ILE A 98 11.86 -22.76 34.68
N PRO A 99 12.58 -21.73 34.23
CA PRO A 99 12.22 -20.34 34.51
C PRO A 99 10.77 -20.01 34.14
N GLU A 100 10.11 -19.15 34.95
CA GLU A 100 8.70 -18.80 34.81
C GLU A 100 8.30 -18.34 33.40
N LEU A 101 9.18 -17.60 32.73
CA LEU A 101 8.96 -17.20 31.33
C LEU A 101 8.69 -18.42 30.44
N PHE A 102 9.57 -19.41 30.48
CA PHE A 102 9.44 -20.64 29.66
C PHE A 102 8.23 -21.46 30.09
N GLN A 103 7.92 -21.54 31.39
CA GLN A 103 6.65 -22.12 31.82
C GLN A 103 5.45 -21.43 31.18
N SER A 104 5.47 -20.09 31.09
CA SER A 104 4.41 -19.32 30.45
C SER A 104 4.29 -19.58 28.95
N ILE A 105 5.42 -19.84 28.26
CA ILE A 105 5.46 -20.17 26.83
C ILE A 105 4.85 -21.56 26.57
N PHE A 106 5.13 -22.53 27.41
CA PHE A 106 4.64 -23.91 27.24
C PHE A 106 3.24 -24.14 27.85
N ARG A 107 2.74 -23.23 28.67
CA ARG A 107 1.42 -23.37 29.31
C ARG A 107 0.30 -23.60 28.29
N ASN A 108 -0.53 -24.63 28.53
CA ASN A 108 -1.62 -25.04 27.66
C ASN A 108 -1.19 -25.41 26.22
N THR A 109 0.07 -25.81 26.05
CA THR A 109 0.60 -26.24 24.75
C THR A 109 0.51 -27.75 24.63
N PHE A 110 0.08 -28.24 23.47
CA PHE A 110 0.07 -29.66 23.14
C PHE A 110 0.29 -29.85 21.64
N VAL A 111 0.85 -31.02 21.28
CA VAL A 111 1.05 -31.39 19.87
C VAL A 111 -0.26 -31.92 19.30
N LYS A 112 -0.84 -31.20 18.32
CA LYS A 112 -2.19 -31.43 17.79
C LYS A 112 -2.33 -32.68 16.93
N PHE A 113 -1.23 -33.36 16.54
CA PHE A 113 -1.25 -34.61 15.77
C PHE A 113 -0.12 -35.54 16.24
N ARG A 114 -0.25 -36.86 15.91
CA ARG A 114 0.70 -37.90 16.34
C ARG A 114 1.17 -38.81 15.21
N ASP A 115 1.18 -38.31 13.96
CA ASP A 115 1.78 -39.04 12.85
C ASP A 115 3.31 -39.10 13.00
N GLY A 116 3.84 -40.29 13.29
CA GLY A 116 5.24 -40.49 13.61
C GLY A 116 6.19 -40.17 12.48
N ARG A 117 5.76 -40.38 11.22
CA ARG A 117 6.58 -40.12 10.05
C ARG A 117 6.75 -38.61 9.81
N THR A 118 5.64 -37.90 9.81
CA THR A 118 5.62 -36.46 9.62
C THR A 118 6.37 -35.73 10.73
N LEU A 119 6.12 -36.09 11.98
CA LEU A 119 6.76 -35.45 13.13
C LEU A 119 8.27 -35.73 13.17
N LYS A 120 8.71 -36.95 12.79
CA LYS A 120 10.13 -37.25 12.64
C LYS A 120 10.79 -36.38 11.61
N LEU A 121 10.23 -36.25 10.40
CA LEU A 121 10.76 -35.40 9.33
C LEU A 121 10.83 -33.94 9.76
N PHE A 122 9.82 -33.46 10.46
CA PHE A 122 9.77 -32.11 11.02
C PHE A 122 10.89 -31.86 12.05
N LEU A 123 11.08 -32.79 13.00
CA LEU A 123 12.14 -32.67 14.02
C LEU A 123 13.54 -32.77 13.39
N ASP A 124 13.74 -33.63 12.38
CA ASP A 124 15.03 -33.73 11.67
C ASP A 124 15.35 -32.43 10.90
N GLU A 125 14.34 -31.77 10.30
CA GLU A 125 14.54 -30.47 9.62
C GLU A 125 14.93 -29.37 10.60
N LEU A 126 14.27 -29.29 11.76
CA LEU A 126 14.60 -28.31 12.79
C LEU A 126 15.93 -28.63 13.50
N ASN A 127 16.32 -29.90 13.63
CA ASN A 127 17.61 -30.25 14.20
C ASN A 127 18.78 -29.73 13.36
N GLY A 128 18.62 -29.64 12.06
CA GLY A 128 19.61 -29.01 11.17
C GLY A 128 19.66 -27.50 11.23
N PHE A 129 18.83 -26.83 12.03
CA PHE A 129 18.82 -25.39 12.20
C PHE A 129 19.96 -24.96 13.14
N THR A 130 20.92 -24.19 12.61
CA THR A 130 22.06 -23.66 13.37
C THR A 130 21.98 -22.14 13.41
N TYR A 131 22.42 -21.54 14.50
CA TYR A 131 22.51 -20.09 14.71
C TYR A 131 23.70 -19.80 15.64
N ASP A 132 24.41 -18.71 15.38
CA ASP A 132 25.56 -18.31 16.19
C ASP A 132 25.16 -17.47 17.41
N HIS A 133 24.05 -16.71 17.29
CA HIS A 133 23.55 -15.81 18.33
C HIS A 133 22.02 -15.83 18.42
N SER A 134 21.48 -15.55 19.60
CA SER A 134 20.03 -15.45 19.85
C SER A 134 19.32 -14.45 18.91
N GLU A 135 20.02 -13.42 18.44
CA GLU A 135 19.49 -12.45 17.49
C GLU A 135 19.19 -13.06 16.11
N GLU A 136 19.99 -14.05 15.67
CA GLU A 136 19.71 -14.78 14.41
C GLU A 136 18.46 -15.63 14.55
N LEU A 137 18.26 -16.25 15.70
CA LEU A 137 17.03 -16.97 16.00
C LEU A 137 15.83 -16.00 16.06
N GLY A 138 16.00 -14.80 16.61
CA GLY A 138 14.99 -13.74 16.58
C GLY A 138 14.62 -13.33 15.15
N ASN A 139 15.60 -13.14 14.29
CA ASN A 139 15.36 -12.84 12.87
C ASN A 139 14.66 -14.00 12.13
N ALA A 140 15.03 -15.27 12.46
CA ALA A 140 14.36 -16.45 11.92
C ALA A 140 12.90 -16.55 12.37
N PHE A 141 12.65 -16.19 13.60
CA PHE A 141 11.32 -16.13 14.16
C PHE A 141 10.48 -15.00 13.52
N GLU A 142 11.05 -13.82 13.32
CA GLU A 142 10.38 -12.75 12.55
C GLU A 142 10.02 -13.20 11.13
N TYR A 143 10.93 -13.89 10.43
CA TYR A 143 10.63 -14.45 9.10
C TYR A 143 9.49 -15.48 9.16
N LEU A 144 9.49 -16.37 10.15
CA LEU A 144 8.40 -17.31 10.37
C LEU A 144 7.06 -16.59 10.56
N LEU A 145 7.05 -15.53 11.35
CA LEU A 145 5.86 -14.70 11.57
C LEU A 145 5.44 -13.94 10.30
N GLU A 146 6.38 -13.51 9.44
CA GLU A 146 6.07 -12.89 8.14
C GLU A 146 5.31 -13.83 7.22
N THR A 147 5.61 -15.12 7.29
CA THR A 147 4.92 -16.14 6.48
C THR A 147 3.51 -16.48 6.98
N MET A 148 3.14 -16.11 8.23
CA MET A 148 1.74 -16.24 8.74
C MET A 148 0.75 -15.49 7.87
N GLY A 149 1.15 -14.34 7.42
CA GLY A 149 0.22 -13.37 6.90
C GLY A 149 -0.26 -13.61 5.48
N THR A 150 0.27 -14.59 4.75
CA THR A 150 -0.19 -14.85 3.36
C THR A 150 -1.54 -15.59 3.29
N GLN A 151 -2.11 -16.03 4.44
CA GLN A 151 -3.36 -16.78 4.52
C GLN A 151 -4.17 -16.42 5.78
N ALA A 152 -4.35 -15.12 6.06
CA ALA A 152 -5.02 -14.66 7.29
C ALA A 152 -6.51 -15.02 7.32
N ASP A 153 -6.88 -15.98 8.14
CA ASP A 153 -8.21 -16.11 8.72
C ASP A 153 -8.29 -15.20 9.97
N ASN A 154 -9.40 -14.45 10.11
CA ASN A 154 -9.80 -13.69 11.30
C ASN A 154 -9.21 -12.27 11.52
N GLY A 155 -8.89 -11.50 10.47
CA GLY A 155 -8.66 -10.04 10.62
C GLY A 155 -7.38 -9.64 11.37
N GLN A 156 -6.44 -10.54 11.57
CA GLN A 156 -5.14 -10.25 12.16
C GLN A 156 -4.18 -9.75 11.07
N PHE A 157 -3.93 -8.44 11.03
CA PHE A 157 -3.04 -7.81 10.07
C PHE A 157 -1.69 -7.52 10.74
N ARG A 158 -0.60 -8.03 10.15
CA ARG A 158 0.74 -7.65 10.60
C ARG A 158 1.14 -6.31 10.01
N THR A 159 1.59 -5.39 10.85
CA THR A 159 2.15 -4.11 10.41
C THR A 159 3.51 -4.33 9.75
N PRO A 160 3.74 -3.85 8.51
CA PRO A 160 5.04 -3.94 7.86
C PRO A 160 6.14 -3.26 8.68
N ARG A 161 7.33 -3.86 8.71
CA ARG A 161 8.42 -3.42 9.57
C ARG A 161 8.83 -1.97 9.34
N HIS A 162 8.95 -1.54 8.08
CA HIS A 162 9.32 -0.17 7.74
C HIS A 162 8.28 0.86 8.20
N ILE A 163 7.00 0.49 8.28
CA ILE A 163 5.93 1.33 8.84
C ILE A 163 6.06 1.41 10.37
N ILE A 164 6.32 0.28 11.03
CA ILE A 164 6.59 0.26 12.47
C ILE A 164 7.77 1.19 12.79
N ASP A 165 8.88 1.02 12.08
CA ASP A 165 10.10 1.81 12.30
C ASP A 165 9.88 3.30 12.03
N PHE A 166 9.09 3.66 11.01
CA PHE A 166 8.66 5.04 10.74
C PHE A 166 7.85 5.64 11.91
N VAL A 167 6.84 4.92 12.40
CA VAL A 167 5.99 5.40 13.51
C VAL A 167 6.80 5.54 14.79
N VAL A 168 7.67 4.58 15.10
CA VAL A 168 8.56 4.61 16.26
C VAL A 168 9.53 5.80 16.18
N ALA A 169 10.16 6.00 15.01
CA ALA A 169 11.06 7.14 14.81
C ALA A 169 10.32 8.49 14.95
N ALA A 170 9.11 8.59 14.41
CA ALA A 170 8.28 9.79 14.50
C ALA A 170 7.83 10.09 15.95
N VAL A 171 7.50 9.09 16.76
CA VAL A 171 7.15 9.26 18.18
C VAL A 171 8.39 9.47 19.05
N ALA A 172 9.51 8.84 18.68
CA ALA A 172 10.82 8.93 19.33
C ALA A 172 10.78 8.59 20.83
N PRO A 173 10.43 7.35 21.23
CA PRO A 173 10.47 6.93 22.62
C PRO A 173 11.87 7.04 23.22
N GLN A 174 11.98 7.38 24.52
CA GLN A 174 13.23 7.65 25.18
C GLN A 174 13.44 6.72 26.39
N LEU A 175 14.69 6.58 26.80
CA LEU A 175 15.05 5.83 27.99
C LEU A 175 14.35 6.39 29.24
N GLY A 176 13.80 5.50 30.08
CA GLY A 176 13.08 5.86 31.30
C GLY A 176 11.59 6.18 31.09
N GLN A 177 11.09 6.09 29.85
CA GLN A 177 9.65 6.21 29.57
C GLN A 177 8.98 4.83 29.53
N THR A 178 7.79 4.76 30.09
CA THR A 178 6.92 3.58 29.99
C THR A 178 6.23 3.54 28.62
N ILE A 179 6.30 2.36 27.96
CA ILE A 179 5.81 2.18 26.60
C ILE A 179 4.77 1.07 26.58
N LEU A 180 3.58 1.34 26.05
CA LEU A 180 2.50 0.36 25.87
C LEU A 180 2.18 0.13 24.40
N ASP A 181 1.93 -1.14 24.06
CA ASP A 181 1.14 -1.53 22.88
C ASP A 181 -0.11 -2.31 23.36
N PRO A 182 -1.32 -1.71 23.31
CA PRO A 182 -2.54 -2.33 23.84
C PRO A 182 -3.15 -3.40 22.94
N ALA A 183 -2.55 -3.67 21.78
CA ALA A 183 -2.91 -4.72 20.80
C ALA A 183 -1.65 -5.26 20.14
N CYS A 184 -0.70 -5.75 20.95
CA CYS A 184 0.70 -5.89 20.57
C CYS A 184 0.98 -6.95 19.50
N GLY A 185 0.03 -7.85 19.24
CA GLY A 185 0.19 -8.92 18.27
C GLY A 185 1.49 -9.71 18.53
N THR A 186 2.48 -9.57 17.64
CA THR A 186 3.80 -10.18 17.78
C THR A 186 4.86 -9.27 18.42
N ALA A 187 4.47 -8.19 19.08
CA ALA A 187 5.32 -7.21 19.76
C ALA A 187 6.22 -6.36 18.83
N GLY A 188 5.80 -6.14 17.58
CA GLY A 188 6.59 -5.40 16.59
C GLY A 188 6.94 -3.98 17.00
N PHE A 189 5.98 -3.19 17.49
CA PHE A 189 6.21 -1.83 18.00
C PHE A 189 7.11 -1.81 19.23
N LEU A 190 6.93 -2.76 20.14
CA LEU A 190 7.71 -2.86 21.38
C LEU A 190 9.18 -3.14 21.09
N ILE A 191 9.46 -4.10 20.20
CA ILE A 191 10.82 -4.46 19.78
C ILE A 191 11.48 -3.30 19.01
N SER A 192 10.73 -2.62 18.13
CA SER A 192 11.25 -1.46 17.40
C SER A 192 11.57 -0.30 18.34
N SER A 193 10.73 -0.04 19.35
CA SER A 193 10.97 0.98 20.37
C SER A 193 12.24 0.67 21.17
N PHE A 194 12.43 -0.56 21.60
CA PHE A 194 13.63 -1.01 22.26
C PHE A 194 14.88 -0.80 21.39
N ARG A 195 14.84 -1.23 20.12
CA ARG A 195 15.94 -1.03 19.18
C ARG A 195 16.24 0.45 18.94
N HIS A 196 15.21 1.29 18.83
CA HIS A 196 15.36 2.74 18.68
C HIS A 196 16.12 3.36 19.86
N ILE A 197 15.74 3.02 21.10
CA ILE A 197 16.40 3.52 22.31
C ILE A 197 17.85 2.99 22.42
N ILE A 198 18.06 1.70 22.14
CA ILE A 198 19.41 1.11 22.11
C ILE A 198 20.30 1.82 21.08
N ALA A 199 19.79 2.09 19.87
CA ALA A 199 20.55 2.78 18.83
C ALA A 199 20.97 4.20 19.27
N ALA A 200 20.05 4.96 19.89
CA ALA A 200 20.34 6.29 20.43
C ALA A 200 21.44 6.30 21.52
N HIS A 201 21.63 5.15 22.20
CA HIS A 201 22.64 4.97 23.26
C HIS A 201 23.81 4.09 22.81
N THR A 202 24.05 4.00 21.50
CA THR A 202 25.21 3.31 20.92
C THR A 202 26.23 4.33 20.46
N SER A 203 27.51 4.09 20.77
CA SER A 203 28.60 4.97 20.35
C SER A 203 28.85 4.87 18.85
N GLU A 204 29.35 5.96 18.23
CA GLU A 204 29.85 5.94 16.86
C GLU A 204 30.93 4.88 16.65
N PRO A 205 30.96 4.13 15.55
CA PRO A 205 31.96 3.11 15.31
C PRO A 205 33.34 3.75 15.11
N GLU A 206 34.31 3.38 15.96
CA GLU A 206 35.75 3.69 15.71
C GLU A 206 36.28 2.76 14.61
N LYS A 207 37.15 3.29 13.74
CA LYS A 207 37.74 2.52 12.63
C LYS A 207 38.27 1.16 13.13
N GLY A 208 37.64 0.07 12.70
CA GLY A 208 38.10 -1.31 12.90
C GLY A 208 37.55 -2.07 14.13
N ARG A 209 36.65 -1.50 14.92
CA ARG A 209 35.99 -2.23 16.03
C ARG A 209 34.44 -2.15 15.91
N ALA A 210 33.79 -3.31 15.72
CA ALA A 210 32.36 -3.44 15.92
C ALA A 210 32.04 -3.19 17.41
N ARG A 211 31.17 -2.23 17.72
CA ARG A 211 30.78 -1.92 19.10
C ARG A 211 29.51 -2.68 19.47
N ARG A 212 29.36 -2.96 20.75
CA ARG A 212 28.17 -3.60 21.30
C ARG A 212 27.01 -2.61 21.28
N PRO A 213 25.85 -2.96 20.68
CA PRO A 213 24.66 -2.08 20.70
C PRO A 213 24.31 -1.63 22.12
N GLY A 214 24.05 -0.32 22.30
CA GLY A 214 23.71 0.28 23.58
C GLY A 214 24.88 0.28 24.60
N ASP A 215 26.12 0.41 24.14
CA ASP A 215 27.33 0.42 24.98
C ASP A 215 27.38 1.59 25.98
N ARG A 216 26.57 2.63 25.79
CA ARG A 216 26.42 3.76 26.71
C ARG A 216 25.42 3.50 27.85
N LEU A 217 24.64 2.39 27.81
CA LEU A 217 23.67 2.04 28.85
C LEU A 217 24.33 1.24 29.97
N THR A 218 23.99 1.59 31.22
CA THR A 218 24.33 0.74 32.37
C THR A 218 23.49 -0.55 32.38
N ALA A 219 23.89 -1.53 33.19
CA ALA A 219 23.15 -2.76 33.36
C ALA A 219 21.72 -2.51 33.93
N GLU A 220 21.63 -1.58 34.89
CA GLU A 220 20.37 -1.18 35.52
C GLU A 220 19.43 -0.50 34.51
N GLN A 221 19.98 0.40 33.67
CA GLN A 221 19.20 1.07 32.62
C GLN A 221 18.68 0.08 31.57
N ARG A 222 19.48 -0.91 31.18
CA ARG A 222 19.03 -1.98 30.29
C ARG A 222 17.93 -2.82 30.94
N GLN A 223 18.08 -3.17 32.20
CA GLN A 223 17.07 -3.94 32.92
C GLN A 223 15.77 -3.14 33.07
N GLN A 224 15.87 -1.86 33.37
CA GLN A 224 14.72 -0.96 33.46
C GLN A 224 14.00 -0.86 32.10
N LEU A 225 14.73 -0.60 31.03
CA LEU A 225 14.17 -0.50 29.68
C LEU A 225 13.34 -1.75 29.30
N THR A 226 13.78 -2.94 29.71
CA THR A 226 13.00 -4.17 29.45
C THR A 226 11.74 -4.31 30.29
N ARG A 227 11.62 -3.61 31.43
CA ARG A 227 10.42 -3.57 32.29
C ARG A 227 9.44 -2.49 31.86
N ASP A 228 9.97 -1.38 31.34
CA ASP A 228 9.18 -0.22 30.93
C ASP A 228 8.38 -0.46 29.64
N VAL A 229 8.68 -1.55 28.93
CA VAL A 229 8.03 -1.94 27.66
C VAL A 229 6.98 -3.01 27.91
N VAL A 230 5.70 -2.64 27.75
CA VAL A 230 4.53 -3.46 28.10
C VAL A 230 3.66 -3.72 26.90
N GLY A 231 3.12 -4.93 26.78
CA GLY A 231 2.18 -5.29 25.71
C GLY A 231 0.92 -6.00 26.22
N TYR A 232 -0.20 -5.74 25.59
CA TYR A 232 -1.47 -6.44 25.83
C TYR A 232 -1.92 -7.14 24.56
N ASP A 233 -2.45 -8.35 24.69
CA ASP A 233 -3.16 -9.03 23.60
C ASP A 233 -4.27 -9.90 24.20
N ILE A 234 -5.40 -10.00 23.50
CA ILE A 234 -6.56 -10.75 23.95
C ILE A 234 -6.34 -12.27 23.81
N THR A 235 -5.49 -12.70 22.87
CA THR A 235 -5.32 -14.12 22.56
C THR A 235 -4.11 -14.72 23.26
N PRO A 236 -4.28 -15.85 23.97
CA PRO A 236 -3.17 -16.56 24.62
C PRO A 236 -2.05 -16.92 23.63
N GLN A 237 -2.41 -17.25 22.39
CA GLN A 237 -1.46 -17.59 21.35
C GLN A 237 -0.58 -16.38 20.97
N MET A 238 -1.17 -15.19 20.74
CA MET A 238 -0.39 -13.99 20.42
C MET A 238 0.47 -13.55 21.62
N ALA A 239 -0.06 -13.56 22.81
CA ALA A 239 0.71 -13.28 24.02
C ALA A 239 1.93 -14.21 24.19
N ARG A 240 1.79 -15.49 23.84
CA ARG A 240 2.91 -16.45 23.78
C ARG A 240 3.93 -16.07 22.73
N LEU A 241 3.49 -15.84 21.48
CA LEU A 241 4.36 -15.47 20.38
C LEU A 241 5.12 -14.16 20.66
N SER A 242 4.44 -13.18 21.28
CA SER A 242 5.06 -11.92 21.71
C SER A 242 6.17 -12.14 22.73
N ARG A 243 5.92 -12.96 23.77
CA ARG A 243 6.93 -13.27 24.79
C ARG A 243 8.16 -13.94 24.17
N VAL A 244 7.95 -14.91 23.27
CA VAL A 244 9.02 -15.57 22.53
C VAL A 244 9.80 -14.55 21.70
N ASN A 245 9.10 -13.73 20.90
CA ASN A 245 9.73 -12.75 20.03
C ASN A 245 10.56 -11.74 20.82
N MET A 246 10.01 -11.19 21.90
CA MET A 246 10.73 -10.25 22.77
C MET A 246 11.93 -10.91 23.44
N TYR A 247 11.80 -12.14 23.95
CA TYR A 247 12.89 -12.87 24.55
C TYR A 247 14.09 -13.04 23.60
N LEU A 248 13.80 -13.44 22.36
CA LEU A 248 14.83 -13.58 21.31
C LEU A 248 15.49 -12.23 20.95
N HIS A 249 14.82 -11.11 21.25
CA HIS A 249 15.32 -9.75 21.08
C HIS A 249 15.88 -9.15 22.39
N GLN A 250 16.41 -9.99 23.27
CA GLN A 250 17.13 -9.63 24.51
C GLN A 250 16.27 -9.12 25.67
N PHE A 251 14.96 -9.34 25.66
CA PHE A 251 14.12 -9.12 26.83
C PHE A 251 14.15 -10.35 27.73
N ALA A 252 14.96 -10.33 28.76
CA ALA A 252 15.08 -11.47 29.68
C ALA A 252 13.76 -11.82 30.39
N SER A 253 12.88 -10.84 30.59
CA SER A 253 11.57 -10.98 31.22
C SER A 253 10.56 -10.09 30.52
N PRO A 254 10.02 -10.49 29.35
CA PRO A 254 9.02 -9.71 28.61
C PRO A 254 7.74 -9.49 29.41
N VAL A 255 7.25 -8.26 29.44
CA VAL A 255 6.01 -7.88 30.16
C VAL A 255 4.84 -7.89 29.17
N ILE A 256 4.27 -9.06 28.95
CA ILE A 256 3.10 -9.27 28.07
C ILE A 256 1.94 -9.84 28.87
N HIS A 257 0.79 -9.19 28.81
CA HIS A 257 -0.43 -9.60 29.50
C HIS A 257 -1.50 -10.09 28.51
N GLU A 258 -2.15 -11.20 28.86
CA GLU A 258 -3.41 -11.60 28.23
C GLU A 258 -4.51 -10.70 28.79
N TYR A 259 -4.94 -9.73 27.99
CA TYR A 259 -5.86 -8.71 28.43
C TYR A 259 -6.75 -8.23 27.30
N ASP A 260 -8.05 -8.25 27.52
CA ASP A 260 -9.04 -7.67 26.61
C ASP A 260 -9.23 -6.19 26.96
N THR A 261 -8.62 -5.34 26.16
CA THR A 261 -8.61 -3.88 26.30
C THR A 261 -10.02 -3.27 26.22
N ILE A 262 -10.96 -3.94 25.53
CA ILE A 262 -12.30 -3.42 25.24
C ILE A 262 -13.32 -3.77 26.34
N THR A 263 -13.23 -4.98 26.90
CA THR A 263 -14.24 -5.49 27.83
C THR A 263 -13.79 -5.57 29.29
N ASN A 264 -12.47 -5.52 29.53
CA ASN A 264 -11.88 -5.72 30.85
C ASN A 264 -11.36 -4.39 31.43
N THR A 265 -11.67 -4.12 32.71
CA THR A 265 -11.26 -2.90 33.41
C THR A 265 -10.16 -3.10 34.44
N ALA A 266 -9.59 -4.31 34.56
CA ALA A 266 -8.60 -4.61 35.61
C ALA A 266 -7.32 -3.75 35.51
N ARG A 267 -6.99 -3.24 34.32
CA ARG A 267 -5.82 -2.40 34.05
C ARG A 267 -6.20 -0.97 33.59
N TRP A 268 -7.42 -0.54 33.83
CA TRP A 268 -7.90 0.76 33.37
C TRP A 268 -7.16 1.95 34.00
N ASP A 269 -6.63 1.78 35.20
CA ASP A 269 -5.97 2.88 35.94
C ASP A 269 -4.46 3.00 35.59
N GLU A 270 -3.92 2.10 34.75
CA GLU A 270 -2.53 2.17 34.28
C GLU A 270 -2.37 3.29 33.26
N LYS A 271 -1.28 4.10 33.39
CA LYS A 271 -0.97 5.21 32.47
C LYS A 271 0.46 5.10 31.97
N PHE A 272 0.69 5.58 30.73
CA PHE A 272 1.96 5.40 30.04
C PHE A 272 2.47 6.72 29.43
N ASP A 273 3.79 6.84 29.32
CA ASP A 273 4.44 7.97 28.64
C ASP A 273 4.27 7.86 27.12
N VAL A 274 4.35 6.65 26.58
CA VAL A 274 4.29 6.39 25.13
C VAL A 274 3.32 5.23 24.86
N ILE A 275 2.42 5.41 23.88
CA ILE A 275 1.55 4.33 23.39
C ILE A 275 1.70 4.22 21.88
N LEU A 276 2.01 3.01 21.40
CA LEU A 276 2.18 2.69 19.98
C LEU A 276 1.29 1.51 19.62
N ALA A 277 0.48 1.62 18.57
CA ALA A 277 -0.47 0.56 18.25
C ALA A 277 -0.85 0.48 16.76
N ASN A 278 -1.19 -0.72 16.33
CA ASN A 278 -2.03 -0.98 15.17
C ASN A 278 -3.24 -1.81 15.61
N PRO A 279 -4.32 -1.16 16.10
CA PRO A 279 -5.51 -1.83 16.60
C PRO A 279 -6.24 -2.64 15.52
N PRO A 280 -7.05 -3.66 15.88
CA PRO A 280 -7.89 -4.37 14.93
C PRO A 280 -9.00 -3.44 14.36
N PHE A 281 -9.32 -3.58 13.05
CA PHE A 281 -10.34 -2.79 12.35
C PHE A 281 -11.60 -3.63 12.11
N MET A 282 -12.39 -3.86 13.14
CA MET A 282 -13.60 -4.68 13.04
C MET A 282 -14.63 -4.24 14.09
N SER A 283 -15.86 -4.74 13.95
CA SER A 283 -16.82 -4.66 15.07
C SER A 283 -16.55 -5.79 16.05
N PRO A 284 -16.73 -5.59 17.36
CA PRO A 284 -16.61 -6.65 18.35
C PRO A 284 -17.50 -7.83 17.97
N HIS A 285 -16.91 -9.04 17.88
CA HIS A 285 -17.68 -10.25 17.57
C HIS A 285 -18.30 -10.84 18.86
N GLY A 286 -19.47 -11.48 18.71
CA GLY A 286 -20.06 -12.31 19.76
C GLY A 286 -20.93 -11.58 20.79
N GLY A 287 -21.33 -10.34 20.55
CA GLY A 287 -22.24 -9.62 21.46
C GLY A 287 -21.61 -9.22 22.80
N ASN A 288 -20.29 -9.23 22.92
CA ASN A 288 -19.59 -8.73 24.08
C ASN A 288 -19.86 -7.23 24.23
N GLN A 289 -20.44 -6.86 25.37
CA GLN A 289 -20.68 -5.45 25.69
C GLN A 289 -19.35 -4.83 26.10
N THR A 290 -19.05 -3.66 25.54
CA THR A 290 -17.96 -2.80 25.98
C THR A 290 -18.24 -2.31 27.39
N HIS A 291 -17.20 -2.10 28.21
CA HIS A 291 -17.40 -1.50 29.53
C HIS A 291 -17.78 0.00 29.40
N ASP A 292 -18.33 0.55 30.46
CA ASP A 292 -18.93 1.90 30.53
C ASP A 292 -17.91 3.05 30.74
N LYS A 293 -16.62 2.75 30.87
CA LYS A 293 -15.57 3.75 31.13
C LYS A 293 -15.11 4.51 29.88
N PHE A 294 -15.46 4.04 28.66
CA PHE A 294 -15.14 4.76 27.42
C PHE A 294 -15.89 6.09 27.35
N ARG A 295 -15.19 7.14 26.92
CA ARG A 295 -15.78 8.47 26.72
C ARG A 295 -16.73 8.49 25.51
N ILE A 296 -16.42 7.72 24.48
CA ILE A 296 -17.19 7.64 23.23
C ILE A 296 -17.95 6.31 23.17
N ALA A 297 -19.28 6.38 23.16
CA ALA A 297 -20.12 5.20 22.89
C ALA A 297 -20.01 4.81 21.43
N ALA A 298 -19.16 3.84 21.10
CA ALA A 298 -18.93 3.37 19.76
C ALA A 298 -19.10 1.85 19.63
N SER A 299 -19.50 1.40 18.43
CA SER A 299 -19.60 -0.02 18.07
C SER A 299 -18.38 -0.50 17.25
N ARG A 300 -17.41 0.37 17.01
CA ARG A 300 -16.21 0.11 16.21
C ARG A 300 -14.99 0.03 17.10
N THR A 301 -14.23 -1.07 16.99
CA THR A 301 -13.03 -1.29 17.81
C THR A 301 -11.97 -0.22 17.61
N GLU A 302 -11.79 0.26 16.38
CA GLU A 302 -10.84 1.32 16.07
C GLU A 302 -11.12 2.64 16.80
N VAL A 303 -12.39 2.96 17.07
CA VAL A 303 -12.77 4.15 17.88
C VAL A 303 -12.48 3.91 19.36
N LEU A 304 -12.85 2.72 19.85
CA LEU A 304 -12.63 2.34 21.25
C LEU A 304 -11.14 2.26 21.60
N PHE A 305 -10.31 1.73 20.71
CA PHE A 305 -8.85 1.74 20.92
C PHE A 305 -8.25 3.15 20.88
N ALA A 306 -8.74 4.04 20.02
CA ALA A 306 -8.31 5.43 20.02
C ALA A 306 -8.71 6.13 21.32
N ASP A 307 -9.93 5.88 21.82
CA ASP A 307 -10.41 6.35 23.13
C ASP A 307 -9.53 5.81 24.27
N TYR A 308 -9.27 4.50 24.29
CA TYR A 308 -8.37 3.85 25.25
C TYR A 308 -6.98 4.48 25.25
N ILE A 309 -6.37 4.68 24.09
CA ILE A 309 -5.05 5.30 23.96
C ILE A 309 -5.04 6.70 24.56
N LEU A 310 -6.04 7.52 24.25
CA LEU A 310 -6.14 8.86 24.79
C LEU A 310 -6.35 8.85 26.32
N GLU A 311 -7.18 7.97 26.85
CA GLU A 311 -7.41 7.89 28.29
C GLU A 311 -6.18 7.39 29.07
N HIS A 312 -5.34 6.52 28.46
CA HIS A 312 -4.20 5.90 29.15
C HIS A 312 -2.86 6.61 28.96
N LEU A 313 -2.83 7.73 28.22
CA LEU A 313 -1.65 8.60 28.15
C LEU A 313 -1.49 9.46 29.41
N LEU A 314 -0.27 9.55 29.90
CA LEU A 314 0.12 10.55 30.90
C LEU A 314 -0.11 11.99 30.40
N PRO A 315 -0.13 13.01 31.30
CA PRO A 315 -0.39 14.40 30.89
C PRO A 315 0.55 14.95 29.81
N ASP A 316 1.80 14.48 29.75
CA ASP A 316 2.78 14.83 28.73
C ASP A 316 3.06 13.67 27.77
N GLY A 317 2.17 12.69 27.75
CA GLY A 317 2.33 11.46 26.98
C GLY A 317 2.22 11.67 25.47
N ARG A 318 2.83 10.72 24.75
CA ARG A 318 2.89 10.69 23.29
C ARG A 318 2.33 9.38 22.76
N ALA A 319 1.69 9.43 21.58
CA ALA A 319 1.26 8.22 20.91
C ALA A 319 1.47 8.29 19.38
N GLY A 320 1.61 7.11 18.78
CA GLY A 320 1.53 6.92 17.35
C GLY A 320 0.73 5.65 17.05
N PHE A 321 -0.41 5.78 16.41
CA PHE A 321 -1.25 4.63 16.14
C PHE A 321 -1.92 4.69 14.78
N ILE A 322 -2.14 3.51 14.20
CA ILE A 322 -2.69 3.35 12.87
C ILE A 322 -4.20 3.24 12.96
N VAL A 323 -4.88 3.93 12.06
CA VAL A 323 -6.34 3.92 11.94
C VAL A 323 -6.77 3.72 10.48
N PRO A 324 -7.94 3.11 10.22
CA PRO A 324 -8.49 3.07 8.88
C PRO A 324 -8.86 4.48 8.43
N GLU A 325 -8.72 4.74 7.13
CA GLU A 325 -8.97 6.06 6.52
C GLU A 325 -10.37 6.62 6.86
N GLY A 326 -11.36 5.74 7.07
CA GLY A 326 -12.71 6.15 7.48
C GLY A 326 -12.76 7.06 8.71
N ILE A 327 -11.90 6.83 9.71
CA ILE A 327 -11.84 7.67 10.94
C ILE A 327 -11.52 9.12 10.59
N ILE A 328 -10.60 9.36 9.64
CA ILE A 328 -10.13 10.72 9.37
C ILE A 328 -11.12 11.56 8.57
N PHE A 329 -12.15 10.94 7.95
CA PHE A 329 -13.04 11.71 7.08
C PHE A 329 -14.54 11.36 7.12
N GLN A 330 -14.96 10.17 7.56
CA GLN A 330 -16.40 9.81 7.53
C GLN A 330 -17.19 10.58 8.58
N ASN A 331 -18.47 10.85 8.27
CA ASN A 331 -19.34 11.68 9.09
C ASN A 331 -20.23 10.87 10.07
N ASN A 332 -19.81 9.66 10.44
CA ASN A 332 -20.45 8.92 11.51
C ASN A 332 -20.27 9.65 12.83
N GLY A 333 -21.29 9.69 13.66
CA GLY A 333 -21.27 10.49 14.89
C GLY A 333 -20.14 10.14 15.85
N ASP A 334 -19.81 8.86 15.99
CA ASP A 334 -18.68 8.37 16.79
C ASP A 334 -17.32 8.79 16.21
N TYR A 335 -17.14 8.78 14.88
CA TYR A 335 -15.91 9.25 14.23
C TYR A 335 -15.74 10.77 14.36
N VAL A 336 -16.82 11.54 14.22
CA VAL A 336 -16.79 13.00 14.40
C VAL A 336 -16.46 13.34 15.85
N ALA A 337 -17.09 12.66 16.82
CA ALA A 337 -16.81 12.86 18.24
C ALA A 337 -15.35 12.58 18.59
N LEU A 338 -14.78 11.50 18.03
CA LEU A 338 -13.38 11.16 18.20
C LEU A 338 -12.44 12.23 17.62
N ARG A 339 -12.67 12.66 16.36
CA ARG A 339 -11.85 13.71 15.73
C ARG A 339 -11.92 15.03 16.49
N LYS A 340 -13.10 15.41 16.96
CA LYS A 340 -13.29 16.60 17.80
C LYS A 340 -12.44 16.48 19.05
N TRP A 341 -12.52 15.38 19.78
CA TRP A 341 -11.71 15.17 20.98
C TRP A 341 -10.21 15.17 20.67
N LEU A 342 -9.76 14.48 19.62
CA LEU A 342 -8.35 14.46 19.18
C LEU A 342 -7.78 15.87 18.95
N ILE A 343 -8.55 16.74 18.30
CA ILE A 343 -8.15 18.11 17.95
C ILE A 343 -8.20 19.04 19.15
N GLU A 344 -9.27 19.01 19.95
CA GLU A 344 -9.51 19.99 21.00
C GLU A 344 -8.74 19.66 22.28
N GLU A 345 -8.74 18.41 22.73
CA GLU A 345 -8.20 17.98 24.01
C GLU A 345 -7.17 16.84 23.93
N GLY A 346 -7.27 15.96 22.91
CA GLY A 346 -6.53 14.71 22.82
C GLY A 346 -5.04 14.88 22.55
N GLY A 347 -4.62 16.05 22.06
CA GLY A 347 -3.21 16.34 21.81
C GLY A 347 -2.73 15.89 20.41
N LEU A 348 -3.64 15.73 19.45
CA LEU A 348 -3.28 15.46 18.05
C LEU A 348 -2.45 16.62 17.50
N TRP A 349 -1.28 16.33 16.92
CA TRP A 349 -0.40 17.34 16.34
C TRP A 349 0.05 17.02 14.92
N ALA A 350 0.00 15.75 14.49
CA ALA A 350 0.28 15.37 13.11
C ALA A 350 -0.57 14.16 12.67
N VAL A 351 -0.84 14.08 11.36
CA VAL A 351 -1.51 12.97 10.69
C VAL A 351 -0.74 12.63 9.44
N ALA A 352 -0.37 11.36 9.26
CA ALA A 352 0.27 10.87 8.03
C ALA A 352 -0.66 9.87 7.34
N SER A 353 -1.23 10.24 6.20
CA SER A 353 -2.02 9.34 5.36
C SER A 353 -1.09 8.44 4.57
N LEU A 354 -1.28 7.11 4.66
CA LEU A 354 -0.49 6.10 3.99
C LEU A 354 -1.15 5.71 2.65
N PRO A 355 -0.39 5.24 1.65
CA PRO A 355 -0.96 4.80 0.38
C PRO A 355 -1.82 3.55 0.54
N ALA A 356 -2.84 3.40 -0.31
CA ALA A 356 -3.62 2.17 -0.36
C ALA A 356 -2.71 0.98 -0.77
N GLY A 357 -2.86 -0.17 -0.10
CA GLY A 357 -2.07 -1.36 -0.38
C GLY A 357 -0.82 -1.54 0.47
N VAL A 358 -0.53 -0.66 1.44
CA VAL A 358 0.57 -0.83 2.41
C VAL A 358 0.45 -2.16 3.16
N PHE A 359 -0.77 -2.59 3.47
CA PHE A 359 -1.06 -3.83 4.18
C PHE A 359 -1.33 -5.04 3.26
N GLN A 360 -1.02 -4.94 1.96
CA GLN A 360 -1.09 -6.11 1.09
C GLN A 360 -0.05 -7.17 1.51
N PRO A 361 -0.35 -8.48 1.39
CA PRO A 361 -1.57 -9.10 0.80
C PRO A 361 -2.78 -9.19 1.74
N TYR A 362 -2.69 -8.71 2.99
CA TYR A 362 -3.74 -8.90 4.02
C TYR A 362 -4.96 -8.03 3.81
N SER A 363 -4.75 -6.78 3.47
CA SER A 363 -5.82 -5.79 3.34
C SER A 363 -5.48 -4.74 2.29
N GLY A 364 -6.48 -4.35 1.49
CA GLY A 364 -6.42 -3.17 0.62
C GLY A 364 -6.93 -1.90 1.29
N VAL A 365 -7.25 -1.93 2.58
CA VAL A 365 -7.76 -0.77 3.32
C VAL A 365 -6.70 0.32 3.38
N LYS A 366 -7.03 1.52 2.94
CA LYS A 366 -6.21 2.71 3.13
C LYS A 366 -6.22 3.11 4.60
N THR A 367 -5.07 3.48 5.13
CA THR A 367 -4.87 3.78 6.55
C THR A 367 -4.14 5.11 6.75
N SER A 368 -4.21 5.63 7.95
CA SER A 368 -3.46 6.82 8.39
C SER A 368 -2.84 6.58 9.74
N VAL A 369 -1.74 7.26 10.02
CA VAL A 369 -1.11 7.29 11.34
C VAL A 369 -1.48 8.59 12.04
N LEU A 370 -2.03 8.48 13.24
CA LEU A 370 -2.29 9.62 14.12
C LEU A 370 -1.15 9.76 15.12
N PHE A 371 -0.60 10.97 15.23
CA PHE A 371 0.47 11.30 16.16
C PHE A 371 -0.06 12.23 17.26
N ILE A 372 0.00 11.75 18.49
CA ILE A 372 -0.36 12.49 19.70
C ILE A 372 0.92 12.93 20.39
N ASP A 373 0.96 14.17 20.82
CA ASP A 373 1.97 14.71 21.73
C ASP A 373 1.31 15.84 22.54
N ARG A 374 0.89 15.53 23.77
CA ARG A 374 0.13 16.46 24.60
C ARG A 374 0.91 17.71 24.98
N ALA A 375 2.21 17.56 25.24
CA ALA A 375 3.07 18.69 25.57
C ALA A 375 3.28 19.61 24.35
N LEU A 376 3.50 19.04 23.17
CA LEU A 376 3.67 19.79 21.91
C LEU A 376 2.35 20.47 21.50
N ALA A 377 1.23 19.75 21.59
CA ALA A 377 -0.09 20.25 21.18
C ALA A 377 -0.58 21.43 22.01
N ARG A 378 -0.19 21.50 23.30
CA ARG A 378 -0.51 22.69 24.16
C ARG A 378 0.24 23.96 23.74
N ARG A 379 1.36 23.81 23.02
CA ARG A 379 2.18 24.94 22.55
C ARG A 379 1.87 25.32 21.11
N ARG A 380 1.00 24.57 20.42
CA ARG A 380 0.70 24.73 19.01
C ARG A 380 -0.77 24.94 18.74
N SER A 381 -1.08 25.86 17.85
CA SER A 381 -2.46 26.13 17.40
C SER A 381 -2.84 25.38 16.12
N ASP A 382 -1.95 24.54 15.57
CA ASP A 382 -2.13 23.84 14.30
C ASP A 382 -1.84 22.34 14.40
N VAL A 383 -2.21 21.61 13.35
CA VAL A 383 -1.97 20.18 13.13
C VAL A 383 -1.28 20.03 11.77
N LEU A 384 -0.19 19.24 11.73
CA LEU A 384 0.52 18.90 10.51
C LEU A 384 -0.20 17.74 9.80
N LEU A 385 -0.66 17.95 8.58
CA LEU A 385 -1.21 16.92 7.72
C LEU A 385 -0.17 16.54 6.64
N LEU A 386 0.07 15.23 6.45
CA LEU A 386 1.03 14.65 5.52
C LEU A 386 0.34 13.62 4.62
N LYS A 387 0.74 13.55 3.35
CA LYS A 387 0.28 12.50 2.42
C LYS A 387 1.48 11.75 1.87
N ILE A 388 1.60 10.48 2.21
CA ILE A 388 2.63 9.56 1.76
C ILE A 388 2.06 8.77 0.58
N GLU A 389 2.71 8.82 -0.58
CA GLU A 389 2.28 8.11 -1.79
C GLU A 389 3.07 6.82 -2.02
N ASN A 390 4.32 6.76 -1.52
CA ASN A 390 5.22 5.61 -1.70
C ASN A 390 5.89 5.23 -0.38
N ASP A 391 5.78 3.99 0.01
CA ASP A 391 6.38 3.48 1.25
C ASP A 391 7.66 2.65 1.03
N GLY A 392 8.26 2.71 -0.17
CA GLY A 392 9.45 1.95 -0.54
C GLY A 392 9.16 0.55 -1.08
N PHE A 393 7.88 0.19 -1.23
CA PHE A 393 7.46 -1.11 -1.73
C PHE A 393 6.33 -0.99 -2.76
N GLY A 394 6.29 -1.89 -3.74
CA GLY A 394 5.18 -1.99 -4.68
C GLY A 394 3.84 -2.22 -3.94
N LEU A 395 2.81 -1.47 -4.28
CA LEU A 395 1.49 -1.51 -3.61
C LEU A 395 0.58 -2.67 -4.08
N ASN A 396 1.19 -3.74 -4.55
CA ASN A 396 0.53 -4.99 -4.96
C ASN A 396 0.77 -6.11 -3.94
N THR A 397 0.16 -7.27 -4.17
CA THR A 397 0.25 -8.43 -3.26
C THR A 397 1.67 -8.94 -3.01
N ASN A 398 2.62 -8.69 -3.92
CA ASN A 398 4.00 -9.17 -3.79
C ASN A 398 4.90 -8.24 -2.95
N ARG A 399 4.51 -6.99 -2.75
CA ARG A 399 5.24 -6.00 -1.92
C ARG A 399 6.76 -5.99 -2.18
N ASN A 400 7.17 -6.02 -3.46
CA ASN A 400 8.59 -5.96 -3.82
C ASN A 400 9.16 -4.56 -3.51
N PRO A 401 10.40 -4.45 -3.00
CA PRO A 401 11.05 -3.16 -2.81
C PRO A 401 11.13 -2.34 -4.11
N ILE A 402 10.86 -1.03 -4.02
CA ILE A 402 10.99 -0.05 -5.10
C ILE A 402 11.81 1.15 -4.64
N ALA A 403 12.37 1.90 -5.59
CA ALA A 403 13.20 3.07 -5.28
C ALA A 403 12.37 4.26 -4.71
N ALA A 404 11.10 4.39 -5.10
CA ALA A 404 10.22 5.44 -4.58
C ALA A 404 9.86 5.18 -3.12
N ASN A 405 10.30 6.08 -2.23
CA ASN A 405 10.08 5.96 -0.78
C ASN A 405 9.98 7.35 -0.15
N ASP A 406 8.79 7.71 0.29
CA ASP A 406 8.50 9.02 0.89
C ASP A 406 8.70 9.04 2.41
N LEU A 407 8.84 7.89 3.07
CA LEU A 407 8.95 7.80 4.53
C LEU A 407 10.11 8.59 5.13
N PRO A 408 11.34 8.58 4.56
CA PRO A 408 12.44 9.41 5.07
C PRO A 408 12.13 10.91 4.99
N ALA A 409 11.53 11.37 3.87
CA ALA A 409 11.16 12.77 3.70
C ALA A 409 10.00 13.19 4.63
N ALA A 410 9.02 12.31 4.85
CA ALA A 410 7.95 12.51 5.82
C ALA A 410 8.50 12.60 7.26
N LEU A 411 9.49 11.79 7.62
CA LEU A 411 10.14 11.85 8.93
C LEU A 411 10.88 13.17 9.12
N GLN A 412 11.60 13.66 8.11
CA GLN A 412 12.24 14.99 8.16
C GLN A 412 11.24 16.12 8.38
N LEU A 413 10.06 16.06 7.75
CA LEU A 413 8.97 17.02 7.98
C LEU A 413 8.44 16.95 9.42
N ILE A 414 8.25 15.75 9.95
CA ILE A 414 7.81 15.51 11.33
C ILE A 414 8.85 16.05 12.33
N GLU A 415 10.14 15.81 12.10
CA GLU A 415 11.24 16.32 12.93
C GLU A 415 11.33 17.85 12.87
N ALA A 416 11.28 18.44 11.67
CA ALA A 416 11.26 19.89 11.50
C ALA A 416 10.04 20.54 12.19
N ALA A 417 8.91 19.87 12.13
CA ALA A 417 7.68 20.32 12.78
C ALA A 417 7.73 20.27 14.32
N ARG A 418 8.66 19.57 14.95
CA ARG A 418 8.81 19.54 16.42
C ARG A 418 9.54 20.76 17.00
N GLY A 419 10.32 21.44 16.18
CA GLY A 419 11.12 22.60 16.59
C GLY A 419 10.28 23.81 16.97
N GLU A 420 10.89 24.80 17.65
CA GLU A 420 10.22 26.06 18.03
C GLU A 420 9.86 26.89 16.79
N ASP A 421 10.79 27.01 15.83
CA ASP A 421 10.60 27.75 14.57
C ASP A 421 10.06 26.87 13.43
N TYR A 422 9.17 25.91 13.75
CA TYR A 422 8.70 24.88 12.82
C TYR A 422 8.10 25.42 11.52
N GLN A 423 7.37 26.53 11.55
CA GLN A 423 6.77 27.11 10.35
C GLN A 423 7.84 27.54 9.35
N ALA A 424 8.90 28.24 9.82
CA ALA A 424 10.02 28.64 8.98
C ALA A 424 10.86 27.44 8.55
N ALA A 425 11.00 26.41 9.39
CA ALA A 425 11.72 25.19 9.07
C ALA A 425 11.01 24.40 7.96
N LEU A 426 9.70 24.21 8.07
CA LEU A 426 8.89 23.52 7.06
C LEU A 426 8.86 24.29 5.73
N ALA A 427 8.74 25.60 5.76
CA ALA A 427 8.75 26.45 4.55
C ALA A 427 10.06 26.38 3.77
N LYS A 428 11.19 26.12 4.44
CA LYS A 428 12.52 25.98 3.81
C LYS A 428 12.82 24.56 3.32
N LEU A 429 12.08 23.56 3.79
CA LEU A 429 12.34 22.18 3.47
C LEU A 429 11.73 21.80 2.12
N ALA A 430 12.58 21.59 1.10
CA ALA A 430 12.12 21.02 -0.16
C ALA A 430 11.80 19.54 0.04
N SER A 431 10.52 19.18 0.08
CA SER A 431 10.07 17.82 0.27
C SER A 431 9.17 17.36 -0.88
N PRO A 432 9.32 16.12 -1.38
CA PRO A 432 8.37 15.53 -2.34
C PRO A 432 7.04 15.19 -1.68
N VAL A 433 6.99 15.11 -0.34
CA VAL A 433 5.79 14.75 0.42
C VAL A 433 4.86 15.96 0.52
N GLN A 434 3.64 15.78 0.08
CA GLN A 434 2.60 16.80 0.24
C GLN A 434 2.28 16.98 1.73
N HIS A 435 2.30 18.23 2.19
CA HIS A 435 2.05 18.56 3.59
C HIS A 435 1.42 19.92 3.79
N ARG A 436 0.71 20.10 4.90
CA ARG A 436 0.12 21.37 5.31
C ARG A 436 -0.03 21.48 6.82
N LEU A 437 0.15 22.69 7.34
CA LEU A 437 -0.28 23.06 8.68
C LEU A 437 -1.72 23.59 8.63
N VAL A 438 -2.63 23.00 9.41
CA VAL A 438 -4.03 23.41 9.50
C VAL A 438 -4.30 23.92 10.91
N SER A 439 -4.83 25.13 11.04
CA SER A 439 -5.19 25.72 12.32
C SER A 439 -6.28 24.89 13.00
N ARG A 440 -6.17 24.65 14.32
CA ARG A 440 -7.22 24.00 15.11
C ARG A 440 -8.57 24.74 15.04
N ALA A 441 -8.52 26.08 14.92
CA ALA A 441 -9.71 26.89 14.72
C ALA A 441 -10.41 26.61 13.37
N ASP A 442 -9.66 26.24 12.33
CA ASP A 442 -10.26 25.94 11.03
C ASP A 442 -11.04 24.63 11.02
N PHE A 443 -10.67 23.66 11.85
CA PHE A 443 -11.50 22.47 12.06
C PHE A 443 -12.84 22.81 12.77
N ALA A 444 -12.82 23.69 13.76
CA ALA A 444 -14.02 24.14 14.49
C ALA A 444 -14.94 25.04 13.64
N ARG A 445 -14.42 25.79 12.66
CA ARG A 445 -15.21 26.65 11.75
C ARG A 445 -16.26 25.85 10.98
N LEU A 446 -15.93 24.65 10.54
CA LEU A 446 -16.87 23.78 9.81
C LEU A 446 -18.07 23.37 10.68
N ASP A 447 -17.86 23.15 11.97
CA ASP A 447 -18.92 22.78 12.93
C ASP A 447 -19.92 23.94 13.17
N ALA A 448 -19.41 25.16 13.37
CA ALA A 448 -20.23 26.35 13.53
C ALA A 448 -21.09 26.65 12.27
N TYR A 449 -20.50 26.45 11.09
CA TYR A 449 -21.20 26.63 9.82
C TYR A 449 -22.36 25.65 9.65
N ARG A 450 -22.21 24.36 10.01
CA ARG A 450 -23.28 23.35 9.93
C ARG A 450 -24.39 23.58 10.92
N ALA A 451 -24.09 24.00 12.14
CA ALA A 451 -25.10 24.39 13.14
C ALA A 451 -25.99 25.51 12.61
N ASN A 452 -25.40 26.48 11.91
CA ASN A 452 -26.12 27.59 11.30
C ASN A 452 -27.02 27.15 10.12
N VAL A 453 -26.54 26.20 9.31
CA VAL A 453 -27.36 25.64 8.21
C VAL A 453 -28.54 24.84 8.73
N ALA A 454 -28.33 24.02 9.77
CA ALA A 454 -29.41 23.29 10.42
C ALA A 454 -30.47 24.22 11.04
N ALA A 455 -30.02 25.30 11.69
CA ALA A 455 -30.89 26.34 12.22
C ALA A 455 -31.73 27.02 11.13
N TRP A 456 -31.10 27.34 10.03
CA TRP A 456 -31.75 27.99 8.90
C TRP A 456 -32.75 27.06 8.18
N ASP A 457 -32.41 25.79 7.97
CA ASP A 457 -33.29 24.78 7.38
C ASP A 457 -34.55 24.56 8.26
N PHE A 458 -34.38 24.54 9.58
CA PHE A 458 -35.51 24.48 10.52
C PHE A 458 -36.43 25.69 10.40
N CYS A 459 -35.89 26.90 10.43
CA CYS A 459 -36.66 28.14 10.32
C CYS A 459 -37.45 28.20 9.01
N ARG A 460 -36.85 27.74 7.90
CA ARG A 460 -37.47 27.72 6.59
C ARG A 460 -38.56 26.65 6.50
N LYS A 461 -38.35 25.45 7.00
CA LYS A 461 -39.37 24.38 7.07
C LYS A 461 -40.57 24.86 7.89
N ARG A 462 -40.32 25.51 9.01
CA ARG A 462 -41.32 26.15 9.81
C ARG A 462 -42.18 27.16 9.01
N HIS A 463 -41.51 28.10 8.32
CA HIS A 463 -42.18 29.15 7.57
C HIS A 463 -43.05 28.53 6.45
N THR A 464 -42.51 27.62 5.63
CA THR A 464 -43.21 26.99 4.53
C THR A 464 -44.43 26.17 4.99
N ARG A 465 -44.31 25.37 6.05
CA ARG A 465 -45.37 24.53 6.54
C ARG A 465 -46.48 25.32 7.24
N LEU A 466 -46.12 26.32 8.04
CA LEU A 466 -47.09 27.19 8.72
C LEU A 466 -47.86 28.05 7.73
N THR A 467 -47.15 28.70 6.77
CA THR A 467 -47.82 29.56 5.75
C THR A 467 -48.78 28.77 4.90
N LYS A 468 -48.39 27.52 4.50
CA LYS A 468 -49.28 26.64 3.76
C LYS A 468 -50.53 26.25 4.58
N ALA A 469 -50.36 25.84 5.80
CA ALA A 469 -51.47 25.44 6.70
C ALA A 469 -52.40 26.62 7.04
N GLU A 470 -51.85 27.82 7.22
CA GLU A 470 -52.58 29.07 7.46
C GLU A 470 -53.41 29.47 6.21
N ALA A 471 -52.81 29.36 5.00
CA ALA A 471 -53.51 29.62 3.75
C ALA A 471 -54.66 28.61 3.49
N GLU A 472 -54.42 27.33 3.76
CA GLU A 472 -55.41 26.29 3.66
C GLU A 472 -56.60 26.50 4.63
N LEU A 473 -56.32 26.86 5.86
CA LEU A 473 -57.32 27.19 6.83
C LEU A 473 -58.10 28.49 6.46
N ALA A 474 -57.42 29.48 5.91
CA ALA A 474 -58.01 30.73 5.45
C ALA A 474 -58.95 30.46 4.25
N ALA A 475 -58.55 29.61 3.29
CA ALA A 475 -59.36 29.20 2.16
C ALA A 475 -60.65 28.44 2.60
N LEU A 476 -60.50 27.50 3.52
CA LEU A 476 -61.64 26.76 4.09
C LEU A 476 -62.61 27.67 4.84
N ARG A 477 -62.12 28.72 5.55
CA ARG A 477 -62.97 29.70 6.22
C ARG A 477 -63.67 30.70 5.28
N ALA A 478 -63.09 30.94 4.09
CA ALA A 478 -63.68 31.79 3.06
C ALA A 478 -64.71 31.07 2.19
N ASP A 479 -64.77 29.77 2.18
CA ASP A 479 -65.76 28.97 1.48
C ASP A 479 -67.01 28.81 2.33
N ALA A 480 -68.13 29.37 1.82
CA ALA A 480 -69.41 29.37 2.54
C ALA A 480 -70.01 27.96 2.67
N ASP A 481 -69.61 27.02 1.84
CA ASP A 481 -70.12 25.63 1.77
C ASP A 481 -69.08 24.65 2.45
N ALA A 482 -68.06 25.12 3.06
CA ALA A 482 -67.03 24.27 3.71
C ALA A 482 -67.59 23.46 4.89
N ASP A 483 -67.26 22.17 4.93
CA ASP A 483 -67.61 21.30 6.07
C ASP A 483 -66.95 21.80 7.36
N PRO A 484 -67.76 22.12 8.42
CA PRO A 484 -67.22 22.55 9.70
C PRO A 484 -66.16 21.60 10.34
N ARG A 485 -66.27 20.29 10.00
CA ARG A 485 -65.27 19.28 10.41
C ARG A 485 -63.95 19.40 9.68
N ALA A 486 -63.95 19.93 8.45
CA ALA A 486 -62.70 20.19 7.70
C ALA A 486 -61.96 21.40 8.33
N ILE A 487 -62.68 22.46 8.70
CA ILE A 487 -62.12 23.62 9.41
C ILE A 487 -61.50 23.20 10.71
N THR A 488 -62.26 22.42 11.56
CA THR A 488 -61.70 21.92 12.85
C THR A 488 -60.44 21.04 12.65
N ARG A 489 -60.39 20.22 11.58
CA ARG A 489 -59.20 19.42 11.27
C ARG A 489 -57.99 20.26 10.86
N ALA A 490 -58.21 21.29 10.05
CA ALA A 490 -57.18 22.22 9.63
C ALA A 490 -56.66 23.06 10.80
N GLU A 491 -57.51 23.51 11.74
CA GLU A 491 -57.12 24.18 12.99
C GLU A 491 -56.27 23.26 13.86
N GLY A 492 -56.63 22.00 14.03
CA GLY A 492 -55.90 21.01 14.79
C GLY A 492 -54.55 20.67 14.14
N ALA A 493 -54.48 20.64 12.79
CA ALA A 493 -53.21 20.45 12.06
C ALA A 493 -52.28 21.66 12.23
N LEU A 494 -52.82 22.90 12.17
CA LEU A 494 -52.04 24.11 12.37
C LEU A 494 -51.48 24.21 13.81
N ALA A 495 -52.31 23.84 14.82
CA ALA A 495 -51.87 23.81 16.22
C ALA A 495 -50.71 22.81 16.42
N ARG A 496 -50.79 21.60 15.85
CA ARG A 496 -49.67 20.60 15.89
C ARG A 496 -48.43 21.10 15.19
N LEU A 497 -48.54 21.78 14.06
CA LEU A 497 -47.41 22.37 13.38
C LEU A 497 -46.74 23.48 14.22
N ARG A 498 -47.48 24.25 14.99
CA ARG A 498 -46.96 25.27 15.90
C ARG A 498 -46.24 24.67 17.11
N GLU A 499 -46.67 23.51 17.58
CA GLU A 499 -45.95 22.73 18.59
C GLU A 499 -44.69 22.08 18.00
N GLU A 500 -44.77 21.49 16.80
CA GLU A 500 -43.61 20.87 16.12
C GLU A 500 -42.51 21.92 15.77
N PHE A 501 -42.93 23.15 15.46
CA PHE A 501 -42.05 24.27 15.10
C PHE A 501 -42.25 25.50 16.00
N PRO A 502 -41.79 25.50 17.22
CA PRO A 502 -41.96 26.65 18.15
C PRO A 502 -41.26 27.91 17.65
N ALA A 503 -41.72 29.06 18.08
CA ALA A 503 -41.20 30.38 17.66
C ALA A 503 -39.79 30.61 18.18
N ASP A 504 -39.51 30.18 19.40
CA ASP A 504 -38.21 30.20 20.04
C ASP A 504 -37.52 28.86 19.84
N THR A 505 -36.51 28.85 18.99
CA THR A 505 -35.86 27.61 18.56
C THR A 505 -34.70 27.19 19.47
N GLY A 506 -34.24 28.06 20.37
CA GLY A 506 -33.05 27.80 21.20
C GLY A 506 -31.77 27.52 20.37
N LEU A 507 -31.79 27.78 19.05
CA LEU A 507 -30.68 27.49 18.17
C LEU A 507 -29.57 28.53 18.36
N PRO A 508 -28.30 28.14 18.35
CA PRO A 508 -27.20 29.06 18.60
C PRO A 508 -27.13 30.14 17.50
N SER A 509 -26.88 31.40 17.96
CA SER A 509 -26.60 32.50 17.04
C SER A 509 -25.26 32.28 16.33
N VAL A 510 -25.15 32.75 15.10
CA VAL A 510 -23.90 32.72 14.30
C VAL A 510 -22.81 33.47 15.07
N PRO A 511 -21.62 32.87 15.36
CA PRO A 511 -20.51 33.60 15.95
C PRO A 511 -20.08 34.77 15.06
N ALA A 512 -19.65 35.88 15.66
CA ALA A 512 -19.28 37.10 14.90
C ALA A 512 -18.09 36.91 13.95
N ASP A 513 -17.23 35.93 14.22
CA ASP A 513 -16.06 35.56 13.42
C ASP A 513 -16.38 34.66 12.20
N ALA A 514 -17.63 34.18 12.11
CA ALA A 514 -18.14 33.44 10.96
C ALA A 514 -18.70 34.32 9.82
N THR A 515 -18.42 35.63 9.83
CA THR A 515 -19.05 36.60 8.92
C THR A 515 -18.66 36.37 7.44
N GLU A 516 -17.44 35.94 7.19
CA GLU A 516 -16.98 35.59 5.85
C GLU A 516 -17.69 34.37 5.26
N LEU A 517 -17.87 33.31 6.05
CA LEU A 517 -18.61 32.12 5.68
C LEU A 517 -20.11 32.44 5.47
N LYS A 518 -20.65 33.37 6.21
CA LYS A 518 -22.02 33.84 6.05
C LYS A 518 -22.22 34.54 4.70
N SER A 519 -21.27 35.40 4.28
CA SER A 519 -21.37 36.12 3.01
C SER A 519 -21.25 35.17 1.80
N GLU A 520 -20.41 34.16 1.89
CA GLU A 520 -20.31 33.11 0.86
C GLU A 520 -21.59 32.27 0.77
N PHE A 521 -22.13 31.90 1.91
CA PHE A 521 -23.39 31.16 2.03
C PHE A 521 -24.57 31.97 1.46
N GLU A 522 -24.70 33.24 1.82
CA GLU A 522 -25.74 34.15 1.28
C GLU A 522 -25.56 34.40 -0.23
N SER A 523 -24.32 34.43 -0.71
CA SER A 523 -24.04 34.55 -2.16
C SER A 523 -24.48 33.28 -2.91
N ARG A 524 -24.19 32.11 -2.38
CA ARG A 524 -24.63 30.82 -2.97
C ARG A 524 -26.15 30.65 -2.94
N ILE A 525 -26.83 31.07 -1.86
CA ILE A 525 -28.29 31.11 -1.80
C ILE A 525 -28.86 32.03 -2.87
N LYS A 526 -28.31 33.24 -3.02
CA LYS A 526 -28.76 34.19 -4.04
C LYS A 526 -28.57 33.66 -5.45
N SER A 527 -27.39 33.04 -5.72
CA SER A 527 -27.12 32.44 -7.01
C SER A 527 -28.04 31.27 -7.35
N ALA A 528 -28.35 30.41 -6.35
CA ALA A 528 -29.29 29.31 -6.52
C ALA A 528 -30.74 29.80 -6.69
N ALA A 529 -31.15 30.84 -5.96
CA ALA A 529 -32.48 31.44 -6.11
C ALA A 529 -32.69 32.04 -7.52
N VAL A 530 -31.63 32.66 -8.08
CA VAL A 530 -31.62 33.19 -9.45
C VAL A 530 -31.73 32.05 -10.49
N ALA A 531 -31.06 30.91 -10.23
CA ALA A 531 -31.08 29.77 -11.15
C ALA A 531 -32.44 29.02 -11.20
N TYR A 532 -33.19 29.02 -10.11
CA TYR A 532 -34.46 28.27 -10.02
C TYR A 532 -35.73 29.08 -10.23
N GLY A 533 -35.64 30.42 -10.28
CA GLY A 533 -36.80 31.30 -10.49
C GLY A 533 -37.90 31.15 -9.42
N ASP A 534 -39.16 31.45 -9.83
CA ASP A 534 -40.34 31.40 -8.96
C ASP A 534 -40.98 29.98 -8.82
N ASP A 535 -40.27 28.89 -9.06
CA ASP A 535 -40.75 27.52 -8.89
C ASP A 535 -41.08 27.26 -7.42
N PRO A 536 -42.32 26.94 -7.06
CA PRO A 536 -42.71 26.64 -5.69
C PRO A 536 -42.04 25.38 -5.11
N LYS A 537 -41.40 24.57 -5.93
CA LYS A 537 -40.57 23.42 -5.52
C LYS A 537 -39.11 23.80 -5.26
N ALA A 538 -38.68 24.97 -5.74
CA ALA A 538 -37.31 25.46 -5.61
C ALA A 538 -36.82 25.49 -4.15
N PRO A 539 -37.61 25.87 -3.15
CA PRO A 539 -37.15 25.84 -1.76
C PRO A 539 -36.72 24.46 -1.26
N THR A 540 -37.35 23.39 -1.68
CA THR A 540 -37.02 22.02 -1.26
C THR A 540 -35.77 21.49 -1.97
N THR A 541 -35.62 21.82 -3.25
CA THR A 541 -34.47 21.47 -4.08
C THR A 541 -33.22 22.24 -3.64
N LEU A 542 -33.39 23.53 -3.28
CA LEU A 542 -32.31 24.36 -2.74
C LEU A 542 -31.74 23.81 -1.44
N THR A 543 -32.58 23.26 -0.56
CA THR A 543 -32.16 22.67 0.70
C THR A 543 -31.43 21.35 0.48
N SER A 544 -31.88 20.56 -0.49
CA SER A 544 -31.20 19.32 -0.89
C SER A 544 -29.82 19.63 -1.47
N GLY A 545 -29.70 20.58 -2.38
CA GLY A 545 -28.44 20.97 -2.99
C GLY A 545 -27.46 21.61 -1.99
N LEU A 546 -27.94 22.41 -1.07
CA LEU A 546 -27.14 22.97 0.02
C LEU A 546 -26.70 21.87 1.01
N ARG A 547 -27.57 20.93 1.32
CA ARG A 547 -27.24 19.77 2.13
C ARG A 547 -26.21 18.88 1.44
N GLU A 548 -26.33 18.62 0.17
CA GLU A 548 -25.34 17.88 -0.63
C GLU A 548 -23.99 18.60 -0.71
N CYS A 549 -24.00 19.93 -0.87
CA CYS A 549 -22.76 20.73 -0.81
C CYS A 549 -22.08 20.69 0.55
N LEU A 550 -22.85 20.59 1.64
CA LEU A 550 -22.36 20.56 3.02
C LEU A 550 -21.99 19.13 3.46
N ASP A 551 -22.69 18.10 2.96
CA ASP A 551 -22.36 16.70 3.18
C ASP A 551 -21.06 16.31 2.47
N GLY A 552 -20.62 17.06 1.47
CA GLY A 552 -19.28 16.96 0.89
C GLY A 552 -18.16 17.50 1.79
N GLN A 553 -18.47 18.41 2.72
CA GLN A 553 -17.51 18.94 3.70
C GLN A 553 -17.59 18.11 5.00
N ARG A 554 -16.52 17.36 5.27
CA ARG A 554 -16.47 16.41 6.37
C ARG A 554 -16.06 17.11 7.67
N GLU A 555 -16.88 16.96 8.73
CA GLU A 555 -16.65 17.60 10.04
C GLU A 555 -15.34 17.15 10.65
N TYR A 556 -14.52 18.09 11.15
CA TYR A 556 -13.19 17.84 11.70
C TYR A 556 -12.33 16.95 10.79
N SER A 557 -12.46 17.06 9.47
CA SER A 557 -11.70 16.22 8.55
C SER A 557 -10.20 16.37 8.74
N LEU A 558 -9.52 15.25 8.89
CA LEU A 558 -8.07 15.16 9.01
C LEU A 558 -7.40 14.85 7.67
N THR A 559 -8.15 14.92 6.55
CA THR A 559 -7.64 14.63 5.21
C THR A 559 -6.98 15.87 4.64
N LEU A 560 -5.72 15.75 4.20
CA LEU A 560 -4.95 16.85 3.61
C LEU A 560 -5.70 17.52 2.45
N ASP A 561 -6.30 16.73 1.55
CA ASP A 561 -6.96 17.22 0.33
C ASP A 561 -8.15 18.15 0.60
N GLN A 562 -8.77 18.09 1.79
CA GLN A 562 -9.84 19.02 2.19
C GLN A 562 -9.34 20.35 2.77
N HIS A 563 -8.08 20.38 3.21
CA HIS A 563 -7.43 21.56 3.76
C HIS A 563 -6.39 22.15 2.82
N VAL A 564 -5.95 21.43 1.79
CA VAL A 564 -5.40 22.11 0.64
C VAL A 564 -6.57 22.96 0.17
N GLU A 565 -6.48 24.31 0.31
CA GLU A 565 -7.25 25.18 -0.55
C GLU A 565 -7.06 24.52 -1.91
N ALA A 566 -8.14 24.10 -2.57
CA ALA A 566 -8.09 23.96 -3.99
C ALA A 566 -7.34 25.21 -4.38
N VAL A 567 -6.05 25.11 -4.73
CA VAL A 567 -5.19 26.22 -5.21
C VAL A 567 -6.16 26.87 -6.09
N ALA A 568 -6.60 28.10 -5.72
CA ALA A 568 -7.73 28.68 -6.37
C ALA A 568 -7.36 28.46 -7.80
N MET A 569 -7.93 27.40 -8.40
CA MET A 569 -7.59 27.00 -9.74
C MET A 569 -8.05 28.25 -10.42
N GLN A 570 -7.11 29.13 -10.73
CA GLN A 570 -7.35 30.33 -11.48
C GLN A 570 -7.56 29.83 -12.92
N SER A 571 -8.44 28.84 -13.03
CA SER A 571 -9.03 28.52 -14.31
C SER A 571 -9.65 29.83 -14.74
N HIS A 572 -9.17 30.38 -15.85
CA HIS A 572 -9.79 31.54 -16.49
C HIS A 572 -11.23 31.21 -16.90
N HIS A 573 -11.66 29.94 -16.74
CA HIS A 573 -12.97 29.42 -17.14
C HIS A 573 -13.84 29.10 -15.91
N PRO A 574 -15.16 29.29 -16.01
CA PRO A 574 -16.09 28.90 -14.95
C PRO A 574 -16.00 27.39 -14.68
N LEU A 575 -15.94 27.05 -13.39
CA LEU A 575 -15.93 25.65 -12.96
C LEU A 575 -17.36 25.17 -12.72
N ARG A 576 -17.70 23.99 -13.26
CA ARG A 576 -19.02 23.35 -13.09
C ARG A 576 -18.86 21.91 -12.62
N ARG A 577 -19.77 21.43 -11.79
CA ARG A 577 -19.76 20.03 -11.32
C ARG A 577 -20.03 19.08 -12.51
N VAL A 578 -19.42 17.90 -12.46
CA VAL A 578 -19.60 16.90 -13.54
C VAL A 578 -21.06 16.49 -13.69
N ASP A 579 -21.83 16.35 -12.59
CA ASP A 579 -23.26 16.00 -12.68
C ASP A 579 -24.12 17.10 -13.34
N GLU A 580 -23.75 18.36 -13.19
CA GLU A 580 -24.39 19.50 -13.87
C GLU A 580 -24.03 19.59 -15.36
N CYS A 581 -22.98 18.88 -15.77
CA CYS A 581 -22.52 18.80 -17.16
C CYS A 581 -23.11 17.59 -17.92
N LEU A 582 -23.98 16.79 -17.26
CA LEU A 582 -24.57 15.59 -17.85
C LEU A 582 -26.03 15.81 -18.22
N ARG A 583 -26.43 15.37 -19.43
CA ARG A 583 -27.82 15.23 -19.83
C ARG A 583 -28.34 13.83 -19.49
N GLU A 584 -29.66 13.71 -19.32
CA GLU A 584 -30.31 12.41 -19.14
C GLU A 584 -30.06 11.52 -20.37
N PHE A 585 -29.59 10.31 -20.15
CA PHE A 585 -29.32 9.35 -21.20
C PHE A 585 -29.99 8.00 -20.86
N LYS A 586 -30.97 7.58 -21.68
CA LYS A 586 -31.68 6.32 -21.50
C LYS A 586 -31.02 5.22 -22.32
N TYR A 587 -30.82 4.06 -21.73
CA TYR A 587 -30.22 2.90 -22.40
C TYR A 587 -30.96 1.60 -22.04
N PRO A 588 -30.89 0.59 -22.89
CA PRO A 588 -31.47 -0.74 -22.65
C PRO A 588 -30.83 -1.45 -21.43
N PRO A 589 -31.38 -2.58 -20.97
CA PRO A 589 -30.75 -3.40 -19.93
C PRO A 589 -29.33 -3.79 -20.29
N LYS A 590 -28.49 -3.96 -19.28
CA LYS A 590 -27.09 -4.34 -19.43
C LYS A 590 -26.93 -5.85 -19.67
N ILE A 591 -25.93 -6.23 -20.47
CA ILE A 591 -25.62 -7.64 -20.75
C ILE A 591 -24.67 -8.18 -19.68
N GLN A 592 -24.97 -9.36 -19.14
CA GLN A 592 -24.11 -10.05 -18.18
C GLN A 592 -22.86 -10.63 -18.85
N THR A 593 -21.70 -10.59 -18.18
CA THR A 593 -20.41 -11.03 -18.73
C THR A 593 -20.42 -12.46 -19.30
N LYS A 594 -21.21 -13.37 -18.69
CA LYS A 594 -21.38 -14.75 -19.16
C LYS A 594 -22.06 -14.88 -20.53
N ALA A 595 -22.70 -13.82 -21.03
CA ALA A 595 -23.38 -13.77 -22.33
C ALA A 595 -22.56 -13.01 -23.39
N PHE A 596 -21.30 -12.70 -23.15
CA PHE A 596 -20.40 -12.08 -24.12
C PHE A 596 -19.89 -13.14 -25.10
N ASN A 597 -19.93 -12.82 -26.38
CA ASN A 597 -19.30 -13.61 -27.44
C ASN A 597 -17.95 -13.02 -27.82
N GLU A 598 -17.03 -13.83 -28.31
CA GLU A 598 -15.74 -13.36 -28.85
C GLU A 598 -15.91 -12.56 -30.16
N ARG A 599 -16.95 -12.85 -30.91
CA ARG A 599 -17.33 -12.20 -32.19
C ARG A 599 -18.82 -12.02 -32.24
N GLY A 600 -19.28 -10.98 -32.94
CA GLY A 600 -20.70 -10.67 -33.11
C GLY A 600 -20.88 -9.32 -33.79
N ARG A 601 -22.14 -8.96 -34.05
CA ARG A 601 -22.50 -7.76 -34.82
C ARG A 601 -22.34 -6.47 -33.98
N TYR A 602 -22.67 -6.51 -32.69
CA TYR A 602 -22.69 -5.33 -31.83
C TYR A 602 -21.60 -5.45 -30.74
N PRO A 603 -20.67 -4.48 -30.64
CA PRO A 603 -19.65 -4.47 -29.61
C PRO A 603 -20.25 -4.21 -28.24
N ILE A 604 -19.70 -4.85 -27.20
CA ILE A 604 -20.06 -4.65 -25.81
C ILE A 604 -18.97 -3.84 -25.12
N ILE A 605 -19.39 -2.75 -24.47
CA ILE A 605 -18.51 -1.90 -23.65
C ILE A 605 -18.84 -2.12 -22.18
N ASP A 606 -17.85 -2.46 -21.39
CA ASP A 606 -17.93 -2.64 -19.94
C ASP A 606 -16.93 -1.77 -19.19
N GLN A 607 -16.77 -1.99 -17.89
CA GLN A 607 -15.85 -1.25 -17.05
C GLN A 607 -14.36 -1.69 -17.16
N SER A 608 -14.04 -2.79 -17.87
CA SER A 608 -12.66 -3.28 -18.00
C SER A 608 -11.76 -2.31 -18.76
N GLU A 609 -10.44 -2.48 -18.68
CA GLU A 609 -9.48 -1.69 -19.46
C GLU A 609 -9.56 -1.94 -20.97
N LYS A 610 -10.01 -3.14 -21.38
CA LYS A 610 -10.21 -3.43 -22.80
C LYS A 610 -11.29 -2.52 -23.36
N PHE A 611 -11.03 -1.90 -24.53
CA PHE A 611 -11.98 -0.99 -25.15
C PHE A 611 -13.30 -1.70 -25.51
N ILE A 612 -13.24 -2.85 -26.17
CA ILE A 612 -14.36 -3.74 -26.44
C ILE A 612 -14.19 -5.00 -25.59
N ALA A 613 -15.14 -5.29 -24.72
CA ALA A 613 -15.11 -6.43 -23.80
C ALA A 613 -15.59 -7.73 -24.47
N GLY A 614 -16.42 -7.64 -25.49
CA GLY A 614 -16.99 -8.76 -26.24
C GLY A 614 -18.02 -8.28 -27.25
N TYR A 615 -18.84 -9.17 -27.78
CA TYR A 615 -19.84 -8.89 -28.79
C TYR A 615 -21.18 -9.60 -28.47
N THR A 616 -22.25 -9.11 -29.11
CA THR A 616 -23.58 -9.77 -29.13
C THR A 616 -24.24 -9.57 -30.49
N ASP A 617 -25.15 -10.46 -30.86
CA ASP A 617 -25.99 -10.33 -32.05
C ASP A 617 -27.42 -9.86 -31.73
N ASP A 618 -27.75 -9.71 -30.45
CA ASP A 618 -29.09 -9.30 -29.99
C ASP A 618 -29.22 -7.77 -30.05
N PRO A 619 -30.08 -7.23 -30.95
CA PRO A 619 -30.32 -5.81 -31.09
C PRO A 619 -31.12 -5.21 -29.92
N GLY A 620 -31.74 -6.04 -29.06
CA GLY A 620 -32.52 -5.60 -27.89
C GLY A 620 -31.66 -4.88 -26.81
N PHE A 621 -30.35 -5.06 -26.87
CA PHE A 621 -29.37 -4.39 -25.97
C PHE A 621 -28.66 -3.21 -26.62
N LEU A 622 -29.00 -2.83 -27.86
CA LEU A 622 -28.30 -1.81 -28.62
C LEU A 622 -28.59 -0.41 -28.12
N VAL A 623 -27.51 0.28 -27.70
CA VAL A 623 -27.51 1.71 -27.38
C VAL A 623 -27.21 2.48 -28.66
N ARG A 624 -28.13 3.35 -29.09
CA ARG A 624 -27.93 4.25 -30.23
C ARG A 624 -27.21 5.50 -29.79
N VAL A 625 -26.10 5.84 -30.45
CA VAL A 625 -25.27 6.98 -30.15
C VAL A 625 -25.41 8.04 -31.23
N GLU A 626 -26.36 8.93 -31.05
CA GLU A 626 -26.57 10.08 -31.96
C GLU A 626 -25.51 11.14 -31.80
N ARG A 627 -24.99 11.30 -30.60
CA ARG A 627 -23.90 12.21 -30.24
C ARG A 627 -22.93 11.48 -29.33
N PRO A 628 -21.59 11.60 -29.54
CA PRO A 628 -20.60 10.87 -28.75
C PRO A 628 -20.76 11.05 -27.24
N ILE A 629 -20.47 9.98 -26.51
CA ILE A 629 -20.58 9.88 -25.06
C ILE A 629 -19.29 9.33 -24.45
N VAL A 630 -19.20 9.37 -23.12
CA VAL A 630 -18.10 8.75 -22.36
C VAL A 630 -18.66 7.62 -21.51
N ALA A 631 -18.08 6.43 -21.59
CA ALA A 631 -18.33 5.36 -20.64
C ALA A 631 -17.30 5.40 -19.52
N PHE A 632 -17.76 5.31 -18.27
CA PHE A 632 -16.94 5.33 -17.07
C PHE A 632 -17.06 4.02 -16.30
N GLY A 633 -15.91 3.42 -15.97
CA GLY A 633 -15.81 2.24 -15.13
C GLY A 633 -15.82 2.60 -13.66
N ASP A 634 -16.91 2.28 -12.94
CA ASP A 634 -17.15 2.68 -11.55
C ASP A 634 -16.13 2.09 -10.54
N HIS A 635 -15.50 0.96 -10.89
CA HIS A 635 -14.47 0.32 -10.07
C HIS A 635 -13.05 0.45 -10.65
N THR A 636 -12.92 0.58 -11.97
CA THR A 636 -11.63 0.60 -12.68
C THR A 636 -11.12 1.99 -12.96
N LEU A 637 -11.96 3.03 -12.82
CA LEU A 637 -11.69 4.41 -13.19
C LEU A 637 -11.39 4.61 -14.69
N ALA A 638 -11.67 3.61 -15.53
CA ALA A 638 -11.45 3.69 -16.97
C ALA A 638 -12.46 4.60 -17.64
N PHE A 639 -11.99 5.54 -18.45
CA PHE A 639 -12.81 6.38 -19.33
C PHE A 639 -12.69 5.91 -20.78
N LYS A 640 -13.81 5.71 -21.48
CA LYS A 640 -13.84 5.31 -22.90
C LYS A 640 -14.71 6.29 -23.68
N PHE A 641 -14.15 6.87 -24.74
CA PHE A 641 -14.89 7.71 -25.67
C PHE A 641 -15.63 6.84 -26.69
N ILE A 642 -16.93 7.05 -26.87
CA ILE A 642 -17.77 6.20 -27.71
C ILE A 642 -18.57 7.08 -28.68
N ASP A 643 -18.31 6.88 -29.98
CA ASP A 643 -18.95 7.57 -31.11
C ASP A 643 -19.66 6.60 -32.08
N PHE A 644 -19.94 5.38 -31.65
CA PHE A 644 -20.59 4.33 -32.41
C PHE A 644 -21.66 3.61 -31.56
N ASP A 645 -22.59 2.95 -32.22
CA ASP A 645 -23.65 2.14 -31.58
C ASP A 645 -23.01 0.92 -30.87
N PHE A 646 -23.38 0.66 -29.62
CA PHE A 646 -22.78 -0.39 -28.78
C PHE A 646 -23.81 -1.00 -27.82
N CYS A 647 -23.46 -2.07 -27.14
CA CYS A 647 -24.23 -2.64 -26.05
C CYS A 647 -23.52 -2.43 -24.72
N LEU A 648 -24.28 -2.17 -23.65
CA LEU A 648 -23.74 -1.91 -22.33
C LEU A 648 -23.51 -3.23 -21.57
N GLY A 649 -22.26 -3.50 -21.16
CA GLY A 649 -21.89 -4.67 -20.36
C GLY A 649 -22.29 -4.54 -18.89
N ALA A 650 -22.07 -5.63 -18.14
CA ALA A 650 -22.49 -5.82 -16.75
C ALA A 650 -22.23 -4.66 -15.78
N ASP A 651 -22.54 -4.89 -14.50
CA ASP A 651 -22.51 -3.88 -13.43
C ASP A 651 -21.21 -3.08 -13.35
N GLY A 652 -21.31 -1.80 -12.93
CA GLY A 652 -20.18 -0.91 -12.71
C GLY A 652 -19.83 0.02 -13.88
N VAL A 653 -20.39 -0.13 -15.08
CA VAL A 653 -20.22 0.87 -16.15
C VAL A 653 -21.32 1.93 -16.09
N LYS A 654 -20.92 3.21 -16.23
CA LYS A 654 -21.77 4.39 -16.25
C LYS A 654 -21.63 5.12 -17.58
N VAL A 655 -22.74 5.62 -18.11
CA VAL A 655 -22.76 6.45 -19.32
C VAL A 655 -22.79 7.91 -18.90
N LEU A 656 -21.85 8.70 -19.41
CA LEU A 656 -21.70 10.14 -19.21
C LEU A 656 -21.98 10.83 -20.54
N ALA A 657 -23.19 11.35 -20.70
CA ALA A 657 -23.58 12.09 -21.90
C ALA A 657 -23.49 13.60 -21.62
N PRO A 658 -22.53 14.32 -22.24
CA PRO A 658 -22.34 15.75 -21.95
C PRO A 658 -23.52 16.59 -22.46
N THR A 659 -23.79 17.72 -21.80
CA THR A 659 -24.70 18.76 -22.23
C THR A 659 -24.24 19.44 -23.54
N ASP A 660 -25.11 20.23 -24.19
CA ASP A 660 -24.84 20.76 -25.54
C ASP A 660 -23.73 21.84 -25.56
N ASP A 661 -23.41 22.41 -24.44
CA ASP A 661 -22.29 23.38 -24.26
C ASP A 661 -20.91 22.73 -24.08
N PHE A 662 -20.84 21.40 -24.18
CA PHE A 662 -19.57 20.69 -24.25
C PHE A 662 -19.34 20.06 -25.62
N ASP A 663 -18.11 20.16 -26.11
CA ASP A 663 -17.61 19.24 -27.10
C ASP A 663 -17.38 17.87 -26.45
N PRO A 664 -17.89 16.75 -27.02
CA PRO A 664 -17.77 15.42 -26.37
C PRO A 664 -16.33 14.94 -26.19
N LYS A 665 -15.39 15.31 -27.08
CA LYS A 665 -13.97 14.96 -26.94
C LYS A 665 -13.28 15.82 -25.92
N PHE A 666 -13.59 17.12 -25.85
CA PHE A 666 -13.12 17.98 -24.77
C PHE A 666 -13.56 17.43 -23.42
N PHE A 667 -14.85 17.07 -23.30
CA PHE A 667 -15.39 16.46 -22.09
C PHE A 667 -14.65 15.17 -21.71
N TYR A 668 -14.36 14.30 -22.68
CA TYR A 668 -13.55 13.11 -22.46
C TYR A 668 -12.14 13.43 -21.97
N PHE A 669 -11.43 14.37 -22.58
CA PHE A 669 -10.06 14.71 -22.20
C PHE A 669 -10.00 15.37 -20.81
N ILE A 670 -10.93 16.25 -20.49
CA ILE A 670 -10.95 16.92 -19.20
C ILE A 670 -11.32 15.93 -18.07
N LEU A 671 -12.22 14.98 -18.31
CA LEU A 671 -12.51 13.92 -17.34
C LEU A 671 -11.31 13.00 -17.08
N ARG A 672 -10.53 12.68 -18.12
CA ARG A 672 -9.31 11.87 -17.97
C ARG A 672 -8.18 12.64 -17.24
N SER A 673 -8.18 13.93 -17.22
CA SER A 673 -7.21 14.74 -16.48
C SER A 673 -7.55 14.83 -14.99
N LEU A 674 -8.77 14.44 -14.56
CA LEU A 674 -9.15 14.41 -13.17
C LEU A 674 -8.34 13.36 -12.39
N ARG A 675 -7.79 13.77 -11.28
CA ARG A 675 -7.16 12.85 -10.31
C ARG A 675 -8.24 12.29 -9.38
N ILE A 676 -8.82 11.16 -9.76
CA ILE A 676 -9.79 10.44 -8.92
C ILE A 676 -9.01 9.49 -8.03
N GLU A 677 -9.06 9.71 -6.71
CA GLU A 677 -8.44 8.78 -5.75
C GLU A 677 -9.14 7.43 -5.81
N SER A 678 -8.35 6.36 -5.95
CA SER A 678 -8.89 5.01 -5.87
C SER A 678 -9.29 4.71 -4.42
N LEU A 679 -10.57 4.53 -4.20
CA LEU A 679 -11.14 4.10 -2.92
C LEU A 679 -11.17 2.56 -2.76
N GLY A 680 -10.28 1.84 -3.47
CA GLY A 680 -10.29 0.39 -3.53
C GLY A 680 -11.51 -0.15 -4.28
N TYR A 681 -12.20 -1.16 -3.73
CA TYR A 681 -13.38 -1.78 -4.36
C TYR A 681 -14.67 -0.95 -4.21
N SER A 682 -14.56 0.36 -3.92
CA SER A 682 -15.69 1.28 -3.77
C SER A 682 -16.22 1.81 -5.11
N ARG A 683 -17.41 2.39 -5.11
CA ARG A 683 -18.02 3.01 -6.28
C ARG A 683 -17.55 4.46 -6.41
N HIS A 684 -16.79 4.76 -7.45
CA HIS A 684 -16.17 6.08 -7.67
C HIS A 684 -17.07 7.08 -8.39
N PHE A 685 -18.18 6.62 -8.99
CA PHE A 685 -19.08 7.47 -9.74
C PHE A 685 -19.71 8.59 -8.89
N LYS A 686 -19.95 8.32 -7.60
CA LYS A 686 -20.44 9.37 -6.68
C LYS A 686 -19.41 10.48 -6.52
N VAL A 687 -18.13 10.13 -6.39
CA VAL A 687 -17.03 11.09 -6.27
C VAL A 687 -16.87 11.89 -7.56
N LEU A 688 -16.84 11.19 -8.71
CA LEU A 688 -16.72 11.83 -10.02
C LEU A 688 -17.80 12.90 -10.24
N LYS A 689 -19.07 12.62 -9.88
CA LYS A 689 -20.16 13.57 -10.04
C LYS A 689 -19.98 14.88 -9.28
N GLU A 690 -19.35 14.82 -8.12
CA GLU A 690 -19.13 15.96 -7.24
C GLU A 690 -17.90 16.79 -7.65
N MET A 691 -17.02 16.24 -8.51
CA MET A 691 -15.84 16.96 -9.00
C MET A 691 -16.25 18.09 -9.94
N LYS A 692 -15.46 19.18 -9.92
CA LYS A 692 -15.69 20.34 -10.79
C LYS A 692 -14.72 20.29 -11.96
N ILE A 693 -15.21 20.65 -13.14
CA ILE A 693 -14.40 20.75 -14.37
C ILE A 693 -14.54 22.15 -14.99
N PRO A 694 -13.50 22.68 -15.63
CA PRO A 694 -13.55 23.96 -16.34
C PRO A 694 -14.41 23.85 -17.60
N VAL A 695 -15.19 24.90 -17.88
CA VAL A 695 -16.10 25.00 -19.02
C VAL A 695 -15.71 26.20 -19.88
N PRO A 696 -14.70 26.06 -20.76
CA PRO A 696 -14.38 27.07 -21.76
C PRO A 696 -15.54 27.27 -22.76
N PRO A 697 -15.61 28.39 -23.49
CA PRO A 697 -16.50 28.52 -24.63
C PRO A 697 -16.27 27.43 -25.68
N LEU A 698 -17.33 27.00 -26.42
CA LEU A 698 -17.24 25.89 -27.37
C LEU A 698 -16.14 26.07 -28.43
N GLU A 699 -15.91 27.31 -28.91
CA GLU A 699 -14.84 27.60 -29.89
C GLU A 699 -13.45 27.29 -29.33
N GLU A 700 -13.23 27.56 -28.04
CA GLU A 700 -11.99 27.26 -27.35
C GLU A 700 -11.85 25.75 -27.07
N GLN A 701 -12.96 25.08 -26.69
CA GLN A 701 -12.97 23.62 -26.55
C GLN A 701 -12.55 22.92 -27.85
N TRP A 702 -13.07 23.37 -28.99
CA TRP A 702 -12.70 22.83 -30.31
C TRP A 702 -11.23 23.08 -30.66
N ALA A 703 -10.69 24.25 -30.33
CA ALA A 703 -9.27 24.53 -30.53
C ALA A 703 -8.38 23.62 -29.68
N ILE A 704 -8.72 23.43 -28.38
CA ILE A 704 -8.02 22.53 -27.47
C ILE A 704 -8.07 21.08 -27.98
N VAL A 705 -9.24 20.62 -28.40
CA VAL A 705 -9.43 19.27 -28.96
C VAL A 705 -8.56 19.06 -30.20
N ALA A 706 -8.56 20.01 -31.12
CA ALA A 706 -7.79 19.91 -32.36
C ALA A 706 -6.28 19.77 -32.09
N GLU A 707 -5.75 20.54 -31.14
CA GLU A 707 -4.33 20.43 -30.75
C GLU A 707 -4.03 19.10 -30.05
N ILE A 708 -4.84 18.68 -29.08
CA ILE A 708 -4.66 17.43 -28.37
C ILE A 708 -4.73 16.23 -29.32
N GLU A 709 -5.68 16.24 -30.28
CA GLU A 709 -5.80 15.20 -31.32
C GLU A 709 -4.56 15.17 -32.23
N GLY A 710 -4.04 16.33 -32.59
CA GLY A 710 -2.77 16.44 -33.34
C GLY A 710 -1.62 15.75 -32.56
N TYR A 711 -1.48 16.03 -31.29
CA TYR A 711 -0.47 15.38 -30.45
C TYR A 711 -0.75 13.88 -30.26
N GLN A 712 -2.01 13.48 -30.07
CA GLN A 712 -2.38 12.07 -29.91
C GLN A 712 -2.07 11.26 -31.16
N HIS A 713 -2.28 11.79 -32.37
CA HIS A 713 -1.89 11.11 -33.61
C HIS A 713 -0.38 10.83 -33.68
N VAL A 714 0.44 11.76 -33.21
CA VAL A 714 1.89 11.54 -33.14
C VAL A 714 2.22 10.45 -32.10
N VAL A 715 1.60 10.50 -30.92
CA VAL A 715 1.78 9.49 -29.86
C VAL A 715 1.40 8.11 -30.35
N ASP A 716 0.23 7.97 -31.00
CA ASP A 716 -0.26 6.69 -31.52
C ASP A 716 0.62 6.18 -32.67
N GLY A 717 1.08 7.06 -33.56
CA GLY A 717 2.04 6.73 -34.61
C GLY A 717 3.37 6.21 -34.07
N CYS A 718 3.93 6.92 -33.07
CA CYS A 718 5.13 6.49 -32.38
C CYS A 718 4.92 5.14 -31.68
N ALA A 719 3.80 4.95 -30.98
CA ALA A 719 3.46 3.69 -30.31
C ALA A 719 3.36 2.52 -31.31
N ALA A 720 2.74 2.75 -32.47
CA ALA A 720 2.62 1.75 -33.54
C ALA A 720 3.99 1.36 -34.10
N VAL A 721 4.87 2.34 -34.34
CA VAL A 721 6.26 2.08 -34.80
C VAL A 721 7.01 1.25 -33.76
N LEU A 722 6.98 1.65 -32.47
CA LEU A 722 7.67 0.95 -31.39
C LEU A 722 7.15 -0.49 -31.19
N ALA A 723 5.84 -0.71 -31.27
CA ALA A 723 5.23 -2.03 -31.12
C ALA A 723 5.45 -2.92 -32.36
N GLY A 724 5.45 -2.34 -33.53
CA GLY A 724 5.59 -3.04 -34.81
C GLY A 724 7.03 -3.35 -35.22
N TYR A 725 8.01 -2.68 -34.60
CA TYR A 725 9.41 -2.85 -34.99
C TYR A 725 9.89 -4.29 -34.72
N ARG A 726 10.56 -4.85 -35.74
CA ARG A 726 11.39 -6.07 -35.65
C ARG A 726 12.69 -5.77 -36.37
N PRO A 727 13.86 -6.20 -35.84
CA PRO A 727 15.13 -6.04 -36.53
C PRO A 727 15.04 -6.66 -37.92
N ASN A 728 15.37 -5.90 -38.96
CA ASN A 728 15.35 -6.41 -40.35
C ASN A 728 16.66 -7.14 -40.65
N LEU A 729 16.86 -8.27 -39.98
CA LEU A 729 18.03 -9.11 -40.17
C LEU A 729 17.75 -10.18 -41.22
N ILE A 730 18.23 -9.95 -42.44
CA ILE A 730 18.16 -10.91 -43.55
C ILE A 730 19.35 -11.87 -43.40
N VAL A 731 19.04 -13.11 -43.03
CA VAL A 731 20.06 -14.20 -42.98
C VAL A 731 20.15 -14.87 -44.34
N ALA A 732 21.26 -14.65 -45.05
CA ALA A 732 21.47 -15.26 -46.37
C ALA A 732 21.65 -16.78 -46.24
N GLU A 733 21.12 -17.54 -47.20
CA GLU A 733 21.14 -19.02 -47.16
C GLU A 733 22.57 -19.58 -47.32
N GLU A 734 23.46 -18.84 -47.99
CA GLU A 734 24.85 -19.19 -48.16
C GLU A 734 25.74 -19.05 -46.93
N TRP A 735 25.26 -18.40 -45.85
CA TRP A 735 26.04 -18.25 -44.61
C TRP A 735 26.14 -19.60 -43.88
N GLU A 736 27.39 -19.99 -43.59
CA GLU A 736 27.65 -21.18 -42.80
C GLU A 736 26.95 -21.07 -41.43
N ARG A 737 26.24 -22.11 -41.02
CA ARG A 737 25.59 -22.20 -39.71
C ARG A 737 26.40 -23.15 -38.84
N VAL A 738 27.00 -22.57 -37.80
CA VAL A 738 27.86 -23.27 -36.85
C VAL A 738 27.20 -23.32 -35.46
N PRO A 739 27.24 -24.47 -34.77
CA PRO A 739 26.78 -24.52 -33.36
C PRO A 739 27.50 -23.51 -32.53
N LEU A 740 26.76 -22.73 -31.70
CA LEU A 740 27.31 -21.66 -30.88
C LEU A 740 28.50 -22.10 -30.02
N GLY A 741 28.48 -23.32 -29.47
CA GLY A 741 29.57 -23.86 -28.64
C GLY A 741 30.90 -24.08 -29.37
N GLU A 742 30.91 -24.16 -30.71
CA GLU A 742 32.12 -24.26 -31.51
C GLU A 742 32.83 -22.91 -31.64
N ILE A 743 32.07 -21.82 -31.74
CA ILE A 743 32.60 -20.47 -31.95
C ILE A 743 32.72 -19.66 -30.65
N ALA A 744 32.07 -20.10 -29.56
CA ALA A 744 32.07 -19.36 -28.28
C ALA A 744 32.18 -20.30 -27.08
N ASP A 745 32.71 -19.75 -25.98
CA ASP A 745 32.60 -20.34 -24.63
C ASP A 745 31.29 -19.87 -24.01
N VAL A 746 30.41 -20.83 -23.70
CA VAL A 746 29.12 -20.55 -23.07
C VAL A 746 29.12 -21.08 -21.65
N GLN A 747 28.97 -20.19 -20.65
CA GLN A 747 29.02 -20.55 -19.26
C GLN A 747 27.87 -19.94 -18.46
N LEU A 748 27.20 -20.78 -17.65
CA LEU A 748 26.24 -20.29 -16.63
C LEU A 748 27.00 -19.60 -15.50
N GLY A 749 26.40 -18.55 -14.95
CA GLY A 749 26.91 -17.83 -13.82
C GLY A 749 26.89 -18.63 -12.52
N LYS A 750 27.40 -18.01 -11.46
CA LYS A 750 27.49 -18.64 -10.14
C LYS A 750 26.06 -18.87 -9.57
N MET A 751 25.83 -20.09 -9.09
CA MET A 751 24.64 -20.39 -8.33
C MET A 751 24.69 -19.63 -7.01
N LEU A 752 23.65 -18.91 -6.69
CA LEU A 752 23.51 -18.20 -5.40
C LEU A 752 23.26 -19.25 -4.31
N ASP A 753 24.31 -19.61 -3.57
CA ASP A 753 24.21 -20.43 -2.35
C ASP A 753 24.79 -19.61 -1.19
N LYS A 754 23.89 -18.93 -0.47
CA LYS A 754 24.24 -18.04 0.63
C LYS A 754 24.87 -18.77 1.82
N THR A 755 24.73 -20.08 1.90
CA THR A 755 25.20 -20.90 3.01
C THR A 755 26.61 -21.46 2.78
N LYS A 756 26.92 -21.81 1.53
CA LYS A 756 28.23 -22.43 1.16
C LYS A 756 29.30 -21.44 0.76
N HIS A 757 28.92 -20.23 0.38
CA HIS A 757 29.84 -19.24 -0.21
C HIS A 757 29.95 -17.99 0.68
N GLN A 758 30.57 -18.13 1.86
CA GLN A 758 30.96 -17.00 2.74
C GLN A 758 32.47 -16.72 2.69
N LYS A 759 33.19 -17.42 1.81
CA LYS A 759 34.63 -17.23 1.62
C LYS A 759 34.90 -16.47 0.33
N GLY A 760 35.97 -15.67 0.31
CA GLY A 760 36.38 -14.89 -0.84
C GLY A 760 35.99 -13.41 -0.71
N ARG A 761 35.96 -12.70 -1.82
CA ARG A 761 35.65 -11.25 -1.90
C ARG A 761 34.16 -11.05 -2.19
N LEU A 762 33.55 -10.11 -1.49
CA LEU A 762 32.18 -9.69 -1.73
C LEU A 762 32.15 -8.75 -2.95
N LEU A 763 31.54 -9.18 -4.05
CA LEU A 763 31.54 -8.45 -5.32
C LEU A 763 30.12 -8.32 -5.88
N PRO A 764 29.83 -7.23 -6.62
CA PRO A 764 28.55 -7.03 -7.28
C PRO A 764 28.34 -8.05 -8.41
N TYR A 765 27.07 -8.42 -8.63
CA TYR A 765 26.75 -9.36 -9.71
C TYR A 765 25.43 -9.01 -10.43
N LEU A 766 25.38 -9.34 -11.71
CA LEU A 766 24.20 -9.16 -12.57
C LEU A 766 23.21 -10.32 -12.41
N ARG A 767 21.93 -9.97 -12.39
CA ARG A 767 20.79 -10.91 -12.41
C ARG A 767 20.14 -10.91 -13.79
N ASN A 768 19.22 -11.86 -14.06
CA ASN A 768 18.44 -11.86 -15.29
C ASN A 768 17.63 -10.55 -15.47
N ILE A 769 17.13 -9.94 -14.38
CA ILE A 769 16.42 -8.66 -14.43
C ILE A 769 17.34 -7.48 -14.78
N SER A 770 18.65 -7.62 -14.59
CA SER A 770 19.64 -6.59 -14.97
C SER A 770 19.91 -6.56 -16.48
N VAL A 771 19.56 -7.60 -17.22
CA VAL A 771 19.76 -7.68 -18.67
C VAL A 771 18.46 -7.32 -19.37
N ARG A 772 18.47 -6.31 -20.22
CA ARG A 772 17.40 -5.94 -21.15
C ARG A 772 17.86 -6.26 -22.57
N TRP A 773 16.95 -6.20 -23.55
CA TRP A 773 17.40 -6.26 -24.94
C TRP A 773 18.34 -5.09 -25.23
N ASN A 774 19.55 -5.41 -25.67
CA ASN A 774 20.63 -4.49 -26.05
C ASN A 774 21.19 -3.58 -24.94
N SER A 775 20.80 -3.76 -23.68
CA SER A 775 21.32 -2.94 -22.57
C SER A 775 21.44 -3.73 -21.26
N VAL A 776 22.36 -3.30 -20.39
CA VAL A 776 22.54 -3.86 -19.05
C VAL A 776 22.35 -2.77 -18.02
N GLU A 777 21.42 -2.97 -17.09
CA GLU A 777 21.15 -2.08 -15.95
C GLU A 777 22.12 -2.38 -14.81
N THR A 778 22.89 -1.38 -14.38
CA THR A 778 23.95 -1.52 -13.37
C THR A 778 23.68 -0.79 -12.05
N HIS A 779 22.48 -0.25 -11.85
CA HIS A 779 22.06 0.33 -10.56
C HIS A 779 21.49 -0.76 -9.62
N ASP A 780 21.64 -0.59 -8.32
CA ASP A 780 21.16 -1.50 -7.27
C ASP A 780 21.60 -2.96 -7.45
N LEU A 781 22.88 -3.17 -7.75
CA LEU A 781 23.42 -4.50 -7.92
C LEU A 781 23.59 -5.21 -6.57
N PRO A 782 23.06 -6.42 -6.41
CA PRO A 782 23.32 -7.23 -5.23
C PRO A 782 24.76 -7.73 -5.24
N GLN A 783 25.23 -8.12 -4.07
CA GLN A 783 26.59 -8.63 -3.87
C GLN A 783 26.57 -10.09 -3.42
N MET A 784 27.56 -10.88 -3.83
CA MET A 784 27.83 -12.22 -3.31
C MET A 784 29.33 -12.47 -3.22
N TYR A 785 29.73 -13.47 -2.42
CA TYR A 785 31.12 -13.86 -2.27
C TYR A 785 31.62 -14.66 -3.47
N PHE A 786 32.83 -14.34 -3.92
CA PHE A 786 33.56 -15.09 -4.97
C PHE A 786 34.95 -15.47 -4.43
N GLU A 787 35.29 -16.75 -4.52
CA GLU A 787 36.61 -17.27 -4.16
C GLU A 787 37.64 -16.93 -5.26
N ASP A 788 38.92 -17.00 -4.94
CA ASP A 788 39.98 -16.55 -5.85
C ASP A 788 40.02 -17.30 -7.19
N ASP A 789 39.69 -18.59 -7.20
CA ASP A 789 39.59 -19.40 -8.40
C ASP A 789 38.30 -19.15 -9.23
N GLU A 790 37.30 -18.46 -8.63
CA GLU A 790 36.06 -18.13 -9.29
C GLU A 790 36.11 -16.76 -10.02
N HIS A 791 37.14 -15.94 -9.74
CA HIS A 791 37.24 -14.60 -10.31
C HIS A 791 37.33 -14.60 -11.82
N ASP A 792 38.12 -15.48 -12.41
CA ASP A 792 38.22 -15.65 -13.87
C ASP A 792 37.00 -16.37 -14.45
N ARG A 793 36.48 -17.35 -13.71
CA ARG A 793 35.38 -18.19 -14.16
C ARG A 793 34.10 -17.39 -14.33
N PHE A 794 33.74 -16.56 -13.32
CA PHE A 794 32.50 -15.77 -13.30
C PHE A 794 32.74 -14.28 -13.56
N GLY A 795 33.94 -13.90 -13.98
CA GLY A 795 34.28 -12.54 -14.37
C GLY A 795 33.78 -12.19 -15.76
N LEU A 796 33.22 -10.97 -15.90
CA LEU A 796 32.83 -10.40 -17.18
C LEU A 796 33.95 -9.54 -17.77
N ARG A 797 34.05 -9.54 -19.09
CA ARG A 797 34.95 -8.70 -19.89
C ARG A 797 34.11 -7.94 -20.91
N ALA A 798 34.55 -6.74 -21.29
CA ALA A 798 33.93 -6.02 -22.38
C ALA A 798 33.82 -6.92 -23.64
N GLY A 799 32.66 -6.92 -24.27
CA GLY A 799 32.34 -7.79 -25.41
C GLY A 799 31.73 -9.16 -25.04
N ASP A 800 31.63 -9.53 -23.75
CA ASP A 800 30.86 -10.70 -23.36
C ASP A 800 29.38 -10.48 -23.64
N VAL A 801 28.67 -11.47 -24.19
CA VAL A 801 27.21 -11.41 -24.33
C VAL A 801 26.56 -12.14 -23.17
N LEU A 802 25.68 -11.41 -22.45
CA LEU A 802 24.84 -11.95 -21.39
C LEU A 802 23.49 -12.36 -21.95
N VAL A 803 23.07 -13.60 -21.70
CA VAL A 803 21.82 -14.16 -22.21
C VAL A 803 21.00 -14.74 -21.06
N CYS A 804 19.73 -14.33 -20.93
CA CYS A 804 18.83 -14.83 -19.90
C CYS A 804 18.52 -16.32 -20.11
N GLU A 805 18.75 -17.11 -19.07
CA GLU A 805 18.43 -18.55 -19.01
C GLU A 805 16.94 -18.75 -18.73
N GLY A 806 16.32 -17.88 -17.89
CA GLY A 806 14.91 -17.96 -17.49
C GLY A 806 14.25 -16.60 -17.36
N GLY A 807 12.94 -16.59 -17.10
CA GLY A 807 12.11 -15.39 -17.08
C GLY A 807 11.68 -14.97 -18.49
N GLU A 808 12.61 -14.56 -19.32
CA GLU A 808 12.47 -14.31 -20.76
C GLU A 808 13.70 -14.94 -21.44
N PRO A 809 13.66 -16.26 -21.69
CA PRO A 809 14.81 -17.00 -22.20
C PRO A 809 15.26 -16.49 -23.57
N GLY A 810 16.56 -16.24 -23.71
CA GLY A 810 17.15 -15.72 -24.94
C GLY A 810 17.33 -14.20 -24.96
N ARG A 811 16.69 -13.43 -24.03
CA ARG A 811 16.93 -11.98 -23.91
C ARG A 811 18.40 -11.73 -23.62
N ALA A 812 19.03 -10.83 -24.37
CA ALA A 812 20.47 -10.67 -24.37
C ALA A 812 20.94 -9.22 -24.49
N ALA A 813 22.16 -8.97 -24.00
CA ALA A 813 22.89 -7.72 -24.19
C ALA A 813 24.40 -7.95 -24.15
N VAL A 814 25.15 -7.08 -24.80
CA VAL A 814 26.61 -7.05 -24.73
C VAL A 814 27.04 -6.30 -23.47
N TRP A 815 27.97 -6.88 -22.72
CA TRP A 815 28.59 -6.20 -21.58
C TRP A 815 29.65 -5.20 -22.08
N ASP A 816 29.51 -3.96 -21.69
CA ASP A 816 30.37 -2.85 -22.13
C ASP A 816 31.66 -2.69 -21.32
N GLY A 817 31.80 -3.40 -20.20
CA GLY A 817 32.95 -3.27 -19.32
C GLY A 817 32.90 -2.07 -18.38
N SER A 818 31.76 -1.38 -18.25
CA SER A 818 31.59 -0.15 -17.46
C SER A 818 31.94 -0.27 -15.99
N LEU A 819 31.79 -1.46 -15.40
CA LEU A 819 32.15 -1.73 -14.02
C LEU A 819 33.23 -2.83 -13.94
N PRO A 820 34.38 -2.55 -13.25
CA PRO A 820 35.42 -3.54 -13.07
C PRO A 820 34.96 -4.70 -12.18
N GLU A 821 35.56 -5.85 -12.35
CA GLU A 821 35.30 -7.07 -11.55
C GLU A 821 33.85 -7.55 -11.50
N MET A 822 33.00 -7.12 -12.46
CA MET A 822 31.60 -7.52 -12.52
C MET A 822 31.45 -9.03 -12.67
N LYS A 823 30.47 -9.58 -11.93
CA LYS A 823 30.11 -10.99 -11.89
C LYS A 823 28.67 -11.18 -12.35
N TYR A 824 28.24 -12.45 -12.51
CA TYR A 824 26.86 -12.77 -12.93
C TYR A 824 26.37 -14.08 -12.29
N GLN A 825 25.06 -14.17 -12.07
CA GLN A 825 24.42 -15.33 -11.43
C GLN A 825 23.97 -16.39 -12.45
N LYS A 826 23.63 -17.60 -11.94
CA LYS A 826 23.23 -18.78 -12.69
C LYS A 826 22.06 -18.56 -13.68
N ALA A 827 21.19 -17.58 -13.46
CA ALA A 827 20.09 -17.27 -14.38
C ALA A 827 20.54 -16.55 -15.67
N LEU A 828 21.86 -16.39 -15.86
CA LEU A 828 22.47 -15.81 -17.03
C LEU A 828 23.52 -16.76 -17.61
N HIS A 829 23.53 -16.90 -18.94
CA HIS A 829 24.65 -17.40 -19.70
C HIS A 829 25.58 -16.24 -20.05
N ARG A 830 26.89 -16.44 -19.91
CA ARG A 830 27.93 -15.63 -20.55
C ARG A 830 28.35 -16.32 -21.82
N VAL A 831 28.34 -15.62 -22.94
CA VAL A 831 28.88 -16.05 -24.21
C VAL A 831 30.13 -15.23 -24.52
N ARG A 832 31.27 -15.88 -24.63
CA ARG A 832 32.56 -15.26 -24.98
C ARG A 832 33.09 -15.91 -26.26
N PHE A 833 33.24 -15.13 -27.30
CA PHE A 833 33.67 -15.66 -28.58
C PHE A 833 35.15 -16.08 -28.58
N LYS A 834 35.44 -17.21 -29.23
CA LYS A 834 36.79 -17.79 -29.41
C LYS A 834 37.37 -17.43 -30.77
N VAL A 835 36.51 -17.04 -31.70
CA VAL A 835 36.81 -16.63 -33.06
C VAL A 835 36.40 -15.17 -33.26
N PRO A 836 36.91 -14.46 -34.29
CA PRO A 836 36.43 -13.14 -34.64
C PRO A 836 34.91 -13.18 -34.93
N PHE A 837 34.11 -12.59 -34.06
CA PHE A 837 32.67 -12.49 -34.18
C PHE A 837 32.19 -11.20 -33.49
N GLU A 838 31.32 -10.48 -34.15
CA GLU A 838 30.75 -9.25 -33.58
C GLU A 838 29.67 -9.59 -32.49
N PRO A 839 29.91 -9.32 -31.19
CA PRO A 839 29.02 -9.77 -30.12
C PRO A 839 27.58 -9.24 -30.24
N ALA A 840 27.40 -8.03 -30.75
CA ALA A 840 26.06 -7.43 -30.93
C ALA A 840 25.24 -8.18 -31.99
N LEU A 841 25.88 -8.81 -32.98
CA LEU A 841 25.18 -9.63 -33.96
C LEU A 841 24.46 -10.81 -33.32
N LEU A 842 25.06 -11.46 -32.29
CA LEU A 842 24.40 -12.54 -31.57
C LEU A 842 23.13 -12.01 -30.83
N VAL A 843 23.17 -10.82 -30.27
CA VAL A 843 22.00 -10.22 -29.59
C VAL A 843 20.85 -10.02 -30.59
N PHE A 844 21.13 -9.47 -31.76
CA PHE A 844 20.13 -9.27 -32.82
C PHE A 844 19.59 -10.61 -33.38
N LEU A 845 20.44 -11.59 -33.56
CA LEU A 845 20.03 -12.94 -33.97
C LEU A 845 19.07 -13.56 -32.93
N LEU A 846 19.42 -13.51 -31.66
CA LEU A 846 18.56 -14.01 -30.59
C LEU A 846 17.22 -13.24 -30.50
N GLN A 847 17.23 -11.94 -30.73
CA GLN A 847 16.01 -11.13 -30.75
C GLN A 847 15.07 -11.51 -31.88
N THR A 848 15.61 -11.84 -33.06
CA THR A 848 14.81 -12.33 -34.20
C THR A 848 14.37 -13.79 -34.04
N MET A 849 15.14 -14.61 -33.33
CA MET A 849 14.86 -16.04 -33.14
C MET A 849 13.92 -16.31 -31.96
N ALA A 850 13.87 -15.46 -30.94
CA ALA A 850 13.19 -15.71 -29.68
C ALA A 850 11.69 -16.08 -29.82
N ASP A 851 11.02 -15.55 -30.82
CA ASP A 851 9.60 -15.82 -31.10
C ASP A 851 9.36 -17.02 -32.04
N THR A 852 10.40 -17.59 -32.63
CA THR A 852 10.26 -18.72 -33.58
C THR A 852 9.95 -20.03 -32.86
N ASP A 853 9.20 -20.91 -33.53
CA ASP A 853 8.86 -22.24 -33.00
C ASP A 853 10.11 -23.11 -32.76
N ASP A 854 11.14 -22.98 -33.59
CA ASP A 854 12.42 -23.72 -33.45
C ASP A 854 13.14 -23.31 -32.16
N PHE A 855 13.18 -22.03 -31.84
CA PHE A 855 13.76 -21.55 -30.55
C PHE A 855 12.92 -21.98 -29.36
N LYS A 856 11.59 -21.85 -29.45
CA LYS A 856 10.64 -22.26 -28.38
C LYS A 856 10.71 -23.76 -28.10
N ALA A 857 10.95 -24.60 -29.12
CA ALA A 857 11.12 -26.03 -28.95
C ALA A 857 12.41 -26.43 -28.19
N ARG A 858 13.38 -25.53 -28.09
CA ARG A 858 14.64 -25.73 -27.34
C ARG A 858 14.52 -25.36 -25.87
N LEU A 859 13.40 -24.74 -25.47
CA LEU A 859 13.15 -24.35 -24.08
C LEU A 859 12.61 -25.53 -23.27
N SER A 860 13.02 -25.60 -22.01
CA SER A 860 12.51 -26.57 -21.03
C SER A 860 11.57 -25.89 -20.00
N GLY A 861 10.82 -26.69 -19.24
CA GLY A 861 9.91 -26.24 -18.19
C GLY A 861 8.46 -26.07 -18.67
N ALA A 862 7.50 -26.49 -17.81
CA ALA A 862 6.07 -26.43 -18.12
C ALA A 862 5.51 -25.02 -17.84
N THR A 863 5.75 -24.50 -16.62
CA THR A 863 5.20 -23.22 -16.14
C THR A 863 6.17 -22.06 -16.39
N ILE A 864 7.46 -22.23 -16.06
CA ILE A 864 8.51 -21.25 -16.32
C ILE A 864 9.44 -21.84 -17.36
N LYS A 865 9.62 -21.14 -18.48
CA LYS A 865 10.50 -21.57 -19.55
C LYS A 865 11.96 -21.22 -19.23
N HIS A 866 12.85 -22.15 -19.53
CA HIS A 866 14.30 -22.02 -19.36
C HIS A 866 15.02 -22.39 -20.64
N LEU A 867 16.16 -21.77 -20.93
CA LEU A 867 17.08 -22.09 -22.02
C LEU A 867 18.26 -22.89 -21.43
N PRO A 868 18.23 -24.25 -21.45
CA PRO A 868 19.32 -25.05 -20.92
C PRO A 868 20.61 -24.81 -21.72
N ARG A 869 21.76 -24.82 -21.02
CA ARG A 869 23.06 -24.61 -21.65
C ARG A 869 23.31 -25.61 -22.81
N GLU A 870 22.92 -26.88 -22.63
CA GLU A 870 23.09 -27.96 -23.63
C GLU A 870 22.29 -27.66 -24.88
N ALA A 871 21.11 -27.07 -24.80
CA ALA A 871 20.33 -26.65 -25.98
C ALA A 871 20.91 -25.36 -26.57
N PHE A 872 21.39 -24.44 -25.76
CA PHE A 872 21.91 -23.15 -26.21
C PHE A 872 23.26 -23.32 -26.99
N VAL A 873 24.18 -24.15 -26.52
CA VAL A 873 25.45 -24.40 -27.21
C VAL A 873 25.28 -25.08 -28.60
N ARG A 874 24.15 -25.77 -28.79
CA ARG A 874 23.79 -26.41 -30.08
C ARG A 874 23.00 -25.51 -31.00
N LEU A 875 22.71 -24.28 -30.62
CA LEU A 875 21.98 -23.34 -31.46
C LEU A 875 22.80 -23.00 -32.69
N PRO A 876 22.28 -23.24 -33.92
CA PRO A 876 23.02 -22.98 -35.18
C PRO A 876 23.03 -21.46 -35.41
N ILE A 877 24.22 -20.86 -35.32
CA ILE A 877 24.44 -19.44 -35.53
C ILE A 877 25.00 -19.22 -36.94
N PRO A 878 24.39 -18.33 -37.75
CA PRO A 878 24.97 -17.93 -39.03
C PRO A 878 26.23 -17.11 -38.81
N VAL A 879 27.32 -17.45 -39.52
CA VAL A 879 28.63 -16.80 -39.38
C VAL A 879 29.02 -16.15 -40.71
N PRO A 880 28.54 -14.97 -41.07
CA PRO A 880 28.99 -14.24 -42.24
C PRO A 880 30.44 -13.72 -42.04
N PRO A 881 31.12 -13.28 -43.12
CA PRO A 881 32.43 -12.62 -43.02
C PRO A 881 32.38 -11.45 -42.02
N ILE A 882 33.47 -11.17 -41.31
CA ILE A 882 33.51 -10.21 -40.21
C ILE A 882 33.14 -8.78 -40.65
N GLU A 883 33.52 -8.38 -41.89
CA GLU A 883 33.14 -7.11 -42.47
C GLU A 883 31.63 -6.99 -42.66
N THR A 884 30.99 -8.09 -43.06
CA THR A 884 29.53 -8.19 -43.19
C THR A 884 28.86 -8.10 -41.84
N GLN A 885 29.41 -8.75 -40.78
CA GLN A 885 28.91 -8.66 -39.40
C GLN A 885 28.92 -7.22 -38.91
N HIS A 886 30.04 -6.51 -39.10
CA HIS A 886 30.16 -5.10 -38.70
C HIS A 886 29.17 -4.21 -39.45
N ALA A 887 28.98 -4.43 -40.77
CA ALA A 887 28.02 -3.65 -41.56
C ALA A 887 26.58 -3.86 -41.06
N ILE A 888 26.17 -5.10 -40.80
CA ILE A 888 24.84 -5.44 -40.25
C ILE A 888 24.62 -4.80 -38.89
N VAL A 889 25.59 -4.96 -37.97
CA VAL A 889 25.48 -4.40 -36.63
C VAL A 889 25.42 -2.86 -36.67
N ALA A 890 26.21 -2.22 -37.52
CA ALA A 890 26.18 -0.77 -37.68
C ALA A 890 24.81 -0.26 -38.20
N GLU A 891 24.16 -1.00 -39.09
CA GLU A 891 22.82 -0.67 -39.59
C GLU A 891 21.76 -0.86 -38.51
N LEU A 892 21.72 -2.02 -37.84
CA LEU A 892 20.75 -2.30 -36.77
C LEU A 892 20.92 -1.38 -35.56
N THR A 893 22.17 -0.95 -35.25
CA THR A 893 22.42 0.01 -34.18
C THR A 893 21.86 1.40 -34.56
N ARG A 894 21.96 1.83 -35.81
CA ARG A 894 21.34 3.06 -36.31
C ARG A 894 19.80 2.99 -36.23
N GLU A 895 19.22 1.83 -36.59
CA GLU A 895 17.77 1.62 -36.43
C GLU A 895 17.34 1.78 -34.96
N GLN A 896 18.10 1.19 -34.03
CA GLN A 896 17.81 1.32 -32.60
C GLN A 896 17.94 2.75 -32.07
N ALA A 897 18.94 3.50 -32.51
CA ALA A 897 19.07 4.93 -32.17
C ALA A 897 17.85 5.73 -32.68
N THR A 898 17.35 5.39 -33.88
CA THR A 898 16.15 5.99 -34.44
C THR A 898 14.91 5.66 -33.57
N LEU A 899 14.76 4.42 -33.11
CA LEU A 899 13.68 4.02 -32.22
C LEU A 899 13.73 4.70 -30.85
N ALA A 900 14.93 4.91 -30.30
CA ALA A 900 15.10 5.69 -29.09
C ALA A 900 14.58 7.13 -29.28
N GLY A 901 14.89 7.76 -30.42
CA GLY A 901 14.34 9.06 -30.81
C GLY A 901 12.80 9.05 -30.95
N VAL A 902 12.22 7.97 -31.49
CA VAL A 902 10.75 7.80 -31.56
C VAL A 902 10.15 7.70 -30.18
N ALA A 903 10.79 6.99 -29.24
CA ALA A 903 10.34 6.89 -27.85
C ALA A 903 10.39 8.23 -27.10
N GLU A 904 11.47 9.02 -27.33
CA GLU A 904 11.57 10.39 -26.78
C GLU A 904 10.50 11.30 -27.36
N LEU A 905 10.25 11.22 -28.68
CA LEU A 905 9.21 12.01 -29.35
C LEU A 905 7.83 11.69 -28.77
N LYS A 906 7.51 10.39 -28.55
CA LYS A 906 6.29 9.96 -27.89
C LYS A 906 6.15 10.60 -26.52
N ALA A 907 7.16 10.48 -25.66
CA ALA A 907 7.16 11.04 -24.30
C ALA A 907 6.99 12.59 -24.29
N LYS A 908 7.62 13.28 -25.24
CA LYS A 908 7.48 14.71 -25.44
C LYS A 908 6.03 15.10 -25.74
N TYR A 909 5.38 14.45 -26.70
CA TYR A 909 4.00 14.79 -27.07
C TYR A 909 2.98 14.37 -26.00
N GLU A 910 3.21 13.30 -25.26
CA GLU A 910 2.43 12.99 -24.06
C GLU A 910 2.57 14.09 -22.98
N ALA A 911 3.76 14.68 -22.83
CA ALA A 911 3.97 15.82 -21.95
C ALA A 911 3.25 17.09 -22.48
N CYS A 912 3.21 17.34 -23.79
CA CYS A 912 2.45 18.44 -24.39
C CYS A 912 0.95 18.30 -24.12
N ILE A 913 0.37 17.11 -24.25
CA ILE A 913 -1.04 16.86 -23.91
C ILE A 913 -1.32 17.19 -22.44
N ARG A 914 -0.46 16.73 -21.53
CA ARG A 914 -0.58 17.04 -20.09
C ARG A 914 -0.48 18.54 -19.82
N ALA A 915 0.48 19.23 -20.45
CA ALA A 915 0.66 20.67 -20.28
C ALA A 915 -0.53 21.47 -20.80
N HIS A 916 -1.12 21.08 -21.93
CA HIS A 916 -2.33 21.71 -22.48
C HIS A 916 -3.53 21.58 -21.56
N LEU A 917 -3.76 20.36 -21.05
CA LEU A 917 -4.83 20.13 -20.07
C LEU A 917 -4.57 20.89 -18.76
N ALA A 918 -3.33 20.96 -18.27
CA ALA A 918 -2.95 21.74 -17.10
C ALA A 918 -3.22 23.25 -17.29
N ALA A 919 -2.98 23.78 -18.49
CA ALA A 919 -3.29 25.18 -18.82
C ALA A 919 -4.80 25.47 -18.76
N VAL A 920 -5.66 24.56 -19.21
CA VAL A 920 -7.13 24.66 -19.08
C VAL A 920 -7.54 24.74 -17.60
N TRP A 921 -6.82 24.03 -16.74
CA TRP A 921 -6.99 24.08 -15.29
C TRP A 921 -6.43 25.34 -14.63
N GLY A 922 -5.68 26.21 -15.39
CA GLY A 922 -4.97 27.37 -14.84
C GLY A 922 -3.70 27.00 -14.07
N GLU A 923 -3.22 25.77 -14.21
CA GLU A 923 -1.93 25.36 -13.66
C GLU A 923 -0.80 25.95 -14.51
N THR A 924 0.15 26.65 -13.89
CA THR A 924 1.38 27.06 -14.58
C THR A 924 2.19 25.79 -14.86
N PRO A 925 2.53 25.47 -16.13
CA PRO A 925 3.37 24.30 -16.39
C PRO A 925 4.67 24.46 -15.61
N ALA A 926 4.99 23.52 -14.73
CA ALA A 926 6.33 23.41 -14.16
C ALA A 926 7.29 23.39 -15.36
N ALA A 927 8.23 24.33 -15.39
CA ALA A 927 9.13 24.56 -16.50
C ALA A 927 9.84 23.26 -16.89
N ALA A 928 9.24 22.48 -17.77
CA ALA A 928 9.96 21.54 -18.59
C ALA A 928 10.80 22.43 -19.52
N SER A 929 12.10 22.48 -19.27
CA SER A 929 13.07 23.15 -20.12
C SER A 929 12.86 22.62 -21.55
N ALA A 930 12.14 23.39 -22.37
CA ALA A 930 12.05 23.14 -23.77
C ALA A 930 13.46 23.43 -24.37
N PRO A 931 14.09 22.46 -25.03
CA PRO A 931 15.20 22.78 -25.88
C PRO A 931 14.64 23.65 -27.02
N THR A 932 14.99 24.91 -27.05
CA THR A 932 14.78 25.78 -28.17
C THR A 932 15.55 25.21 -29.36
N LEU A 933 14.84 24.56 -30.27
CA LEU A 933 15.36 24.31 -31.61
C LEU A 933 15.55 25.67 -32.26
N SER A 934 16.82 26.00 -32.51
CA SER A 934 17.15 27.18 -33.30
C SER A 934 16.60 27.00 -34.73
N SER A 935 16.04 28.08 -35.28
CA SER A 935 15.48 28.14 -36.62
C SER A 935 16.47 27.85 -37.76
N ALA A 936 17.66 27.32 -37.45
CA ALA A 936 18.72 26.95 -38.38
C ALA A 936 18.79 25.45 -38.72
N GLU A 937 18.04 24.57 -37.99
CA GLU A 937 18.07 23.10 -38.19
C GLU A 937 16.87 22.54 -38.96
N VAL A 938 15.96 23.36 -39.45
CA VAL A 938 14.80 22.95 -40.27
C VAL A 938 15.08 23.03 -41.76
N ALA A 939 16.29 23.41 -42.17
CA ALA A 939 16.68 23.64 -43.58
C ALA A 939 17.90 22.80 -44.02
N ALA A 940 18.08 21.58 -43.48
CA ALA A 940 19.09 20.65 -44.03
C ALA A 940 18.51 19.24 -44.23
#